data_6dbb1c28398125e401edeb79ae11e0f7
#
_entry.id   6dbb1c28398125e401edeb79ae11e0f7
#
_cell.length_a   1.000
_cell.length_b   1.000
_cell.length_c   1.000
_cell.angle_alpha   90.00
_cell.angle_beta   90.00
_cell.angle_gamma   90.00
#
_symmetry.space_group_name_H-M   'P 1'
#
loop_
_entity.id
_entity.type
_entity.pdbx_description
1 polymer ?
#
loop_
_entity_poly.entity_id
_entity_poly.type
_entity_poly.pdbx_seq_one_letter_code
_entity_poly.pdbx_strand_id
1 'polypeptide(L)'
;MQTKIDNWHKDNKEFDKESYKSFLKEIGYWVDTNEDFEIETTNVDAEISTIAGAQLVVPVMNARFALNAANARWGSLYDALYGTDMISEDGGAERGGAYNPVRGDKVIEFSKNFMNENFPLNNGSYQEIAAFQINDGNLEITLKDQTKVTLADNDKFVGYSGDVENPSGILMKNNNLHVEVQIDREDAVGKDDLAGIKDILVESAVTTIQDCEDSVAAVDGEDKATVYSNWLGLMQGNLEETFDKGGKAMTRKLNPDRDYSNPEGVGFTLPGRSTMLVRNVGHLMTTPAILDAAGNEIFEGIMDAMFTITIAKHDLLSNGTFKNSRTGSIYIVKPKMHGPKEVQLTCDLFAAVEKAVGLAPLTAKIGIMDEERRTTINLKECIKVAKDRVIFINTGFLDRTGDEIHTSMEAGPMIRKAQMKQEPWILAYEDWNVDKGLQTGFKGKAQIGKGMWAMPDEMLGMYENKTVHPEAGANCAWVPSPTAATLHALHYHQISVPSVQEDLQKRKEANMDEILEIPLLKEELSAEEIQAELDNNAQGILGYVVRWIDQGVGCSKVPDINNVGLMEDRATCRISSQHIANWLHHGLCDETQVLETMKKMAVVVDDQNSGDPEYENMAPSYDGDAFQAACDLVLKGRVQPSGYTEPILHAQRLVKKAH
;
A
#
# COMPACT_ATOMS: atom_id res chain seq x y z
N MET A 1 -4.27 11.15 27.45
CA MET A 1 -5.55 11.54 26.84
C MET A 1 -6.57 10.40 26.90
N GLN A 2 -6.19 9.17 26.54
CA GLN A 2 -7.10 8.01 26.57
C GLN A 2 -7.88 7.87 27.88
N THR A 3 -7.19 7.86 29.03
CA THR A 3 -7.87 7.78 30.36
C THR A 3 -8.94 8.85 30.57
N LYS A 4 -8.77 10.06 30.01
CA LYS A 4 -9.82 11.10 30.12
C LYS A 4 -11.02 10.77 29.25
N ILE A 5 -10.80 10.22 28.05
CA ILE A 5 -11.87 9.79 27.13
C ILE A 5 -12.62 8.60 27.75
N ASP A 6 -11.90 7.63 28.30
CA ASP A 6 -12.49 6.49 29.00
C ASP A 6 -13.41 6.94 30.15
N ASN A 7 -12.92 7.86 30.99
CA ASN A 7 -13.72 8.39 32.09
C ASN A 7 -14.95 9.16 31.58
N TRP A 8 -14.78 9.95 30.53
CA TRP A 8 -15.91 10.69 29.94
C TRP A 8 -17.03 9.72 29.49
N HIS A 9 -16.69 8.64 28.77
CA HIS A 9 -17.67 7.62 28.35
C HIS A 9 -18.29 6.85 29.52
N LYS A 10 -17.56 6.63 30.61
CA LYS A 10 -18.08 6.01 31.82
C LYS A 10 -19.10 6.90 32.53
N ASP A 11 -18.84 8.21 32.57
CA ASP A 11 -19.64 9.20 33.25
C ASP A 11 -20.85 9.67 32.40
N ASN A 12 -20.80 9.56 31.09
CA ASN A 12 -21.81 10.02 30.13
C ASN A 12 -22.39 8.84 29.34
N LYS A 13 -23.31 8.10 29.95
CA LYS A 13 -23.94 6.91 29.35
C LYS A 13 -24.86 7.25 28.17
N GLU A 14 -25.46 8.43 28.17
CA GLU A 14 -26.17 8.97 27.03
C GLU A 14 -25.21 9.87 26.24
N PHE A 15 -24.87 9.42 25.04
CA PHE A 15 -23.90 10.13 24.18
C PHE A 15 -24.52 11.43 23.64
N ASP A 16 -24.01 12.58 24.13
CA ASP A 16 -24.30 13.90 23.57
C ASP A 16 -23.13 14.41 22.74
N LYS A 17 -23.32 14.52 21.45
CA LYS A 17 -22.29 14.89 20.48
C LYS A 17 -21.66 16.26 20.76
N GLU A 18 -22.45 17.27 21.10
CA GLU A 18 -21.92 18.63 21.35
C GLU A 18 -21.11 18.71 22.64
N SER A 19 -21.56 17.99 23.67
CA SER A 19 -20.80 17.84 24.93
C SER A 19 -19.49 17.12 24.68
N TYR A 20 -19.49 16.06 23.85
CA TYR A 20 -18.29 15.32 23.50
C TYR A 20 -17.28 16.16 22.71
N LYS A 21 -17.73 16.94 21.73
CA LYS A 21 -16.87 17.88 20.99
C LYS A 21 -16.21 18.91 21.93
N SER A 22 -17.02 19.49 22.81
CA SER A 22 -16.52 20.47 23.78
C SER A 22 -15.46 19.86 24.69
N PHE A 23 -15.70 18.65 25.17
CA PHE A 23 -14.74 17.90 25.98
C PHE A 23 -13.44 17.58 25.21
N LEU A 24 -13.52 17.12 23.94
CA LEU A 24 -12.34 16.82 23.13
C LEU A 24 -11.48 18.08 22.91
N LYS A 25 -12.09 19.25 22.74
CA LYS A 25 -11.38 20.53 22.65
C LYS A 25 -10.77 20.92 23.99
N GLU A 26 -11.49 20.79 25.08
CA GLU A 26 -11.00 21.10 26.45
C GLU A 26 -9.74 20.31 26.80
N ILE A 27 -9.72 19.02 26.51
CA ILE A 27 -8.55 18.18 26.80
C ILE A 27 -7.41 18.32 25.78
N GLY A 28 -7.60 19.12 24.73
CA GLY A 28 -6.62 19.33 23.66
C GLY A 28 -6.45 18.11 22.73
N TYR A 29 -7.45 17.24 22.69
CA TYR A 29 -7.50 16.15 21.71
C TYR A 29 -7.85 16.67 20.32
N TRP A 30 -8.77 17.63 20.22
CA TRP A 30 -9.12 18.35 19.02
C TRP A 30 -8.58 19.79 19.11
N VAL A 31 -7.83 20.22 18.08
CA VAL A 31 -7.27 21.55 17.94
C VAL A 31 -7.90 22.21 16.72
N ASP A 32 -8.49 23.41 16.90
CA ASP A 32 -9.08 24.15 15.79
C ASP A 32 -7.98 24.81 14.93
N THR A 33 -8.04 24.60 13.62
CA THR A 33 -7.18 25.27 12.63
C THR A 33 -7.98 26.33 11.91
N ASN A 34 -7.73 27.61 12.24
CA ASN A 34 -8.48 28.75 11.71
C ASN A 34 -7.78 29.46 10.54
N GLU A 35 -6.58 29.02 10.15
CA GLU A 35 -5.79 29.64 9.10
C GLU A 35 -5.86 28.83 7.80
N ASP A 36 -6.01 29.54 6.68
CA ASP A 36 -5.81 28.96 5.37
C ASP A 36 -4.34 29.03 4.99
N PHE A 37 -3.84 27.94 4.42
CA PHE A 37 -2.47 27.81 3.94
C PHE A 37 -2.42 26.79 2.81
N GLU A 38 -1.35 26.82 2.06
CA GLU A 38 -0.98 25.74 1.13
C GLU A 38 0.35 25.13 1.54
N ILE A 39 0.58 23.89 1.14
CA ILE A 39 1.88 23.23 1.29
C ILE A 39 2.93 23.94 0.42
N GLU A 40 4.14 24.04 0.95
CA GLU A 40 5.27 24.75 0.34
C GLU A 40 6.43 23.80 -0.01
N THR A 41 6.19 22.49 0.02
CA THR A 41 7.20 21.46 -0.27
C THR A 41 7.78 21.63 -1.67
N THR A 42 9.10 21.63 -1.77
CA THR A 42 9.87 21.81 -3.01
C THR A 42 10.72 20.57 -3.30
N ASN A 43 11.29 20.52 -4.50
CA ASN A 43 12.17 19.43 -4.94
C ASN A 43 11.47 18.05 -4.85
N VAL A 44 10.25 17.96 -5.36
CA VAL A 44 9.44 16.73 -5.37
C VAL A 44 9.45 16.13 -6.77
N ASP A 45 9.76 14.85 -6.88
CA ASP A 45 9.75 14.13 -8.16
C ASP A 45 8.32 14.03 -8.73
N ALA A 46 8.23 13.98 -10.06
CA ALA A 46 6.94 13.96 -10.77
C ALA A 46 6.07 12.77 -10.37
N GLU A 47 6.68 11.65 -10.02
CA GLU A 47 6.01 10.43 -9.57
C GLU A 47 5.21 10.63 -8.28
N ILE A 48 5.53 11.64 -7.51
CA ILE A 48 4.82 12.01 -6.29
C ILE A 48 3.92 13.21 -6.52
N SER A 49 4.40 14.20 -7.29
CA SER A 49 3.69 15.48 -7.43
C SER A 49 2.62 15.50 -8.51
N THR A 50 2.86 14.86 -9.67
CA THR A 50 2.02 15.07 -10.87
C THR A 50 1.57 13.80 -11.58
N ILE A 51 2.19 12.65 -11.31
CA ILE A 51 1.80 11.37 -11.92
C ILE A 51 0.89 10.62 -10.96
N ALA A 52 -0.37 10.44 -11.36
CA ALA A 52 -1.28 9.55 -10.64
C ALA A 52 -1.04 8.10 -11.08
N GLY A 53 -0.98 7.16 -10.13
CA GLY A 53 -0.74 5.76 -10.44
C GLY A 53 -0.75 4.85 -9.22
N ALA A 54 -0.62 3.55 -9.45
CA ALA A 54 -0.56 2.56 -8.39
C ALA A 54 0.68 2.74 -7.50
N GLN A 55 0.51 2.50 -6.20
CA GLN A 55 1.59 2.49 -5.22
C GLN A 55 1.69 1.10 -4.60
N LEU A 56 2.85 0.45 -4.75
CA LEU A 56 3.10 -0.89 -4.22
C LEU A 56 3.77 -0.79 -2.86
N VAL A 57 3.30 -1.56 -1.88
CA VAL A 57 3.92 -1.66 -0.55
C VAL A 57 4.53 -3.05 -0.41
N VAL A 58 5.75 -3.12 0.12
CA VAL A 58 6.53 -4.36 0.18
C VAL A 58 7.41 -4.39 1.43
N PRO A 59 7.54 -5.56 2.12
CA PRO A 59 8.48 -5.69 3.22
C PRO A 59 9.93 -5.61 2.72
N VAL A 60 10.65 -4.56 3.13
CA VAL A 60 12.06 -4.38 2.70
C VAL A 60 12.99 -5.46 3.27
N MET A 61 12.58 -6.15 4.31
CA MET A 61 13.35 -7.25 4.90
C MET A 61 13.53 -8.43 3.93
N ASN A 62 12.64 -8.61 2.96
CA ASN A 62 12.75 -9.62 1.91
C ASN A 62 13.34 -9.00 0.63
N ALA A 63 14.63 -9.27 0.36
CA ALA A 63 15.36 -8.72 -0.78
C ALA A 63 14.69 -9.00 -2.13
N ARG A 64 14.16 -10.22 -2.33
CA ARG A 64 13.46 -10.61 -3.56
C ARG A 64 12.18 -9.80 -3.77
N PHE A 65 11.39 -9.61 -2.71
CA PHE A 65 10.17 -8.81 -2.78
C PHE A 65 10.49 -7.32 -2.99
N ALA A 66 11.51 -6.80 -2.30
CA ALA A 66 11.98 -5.43 -2.46
C ALA A 66 12.40 -5.13 -3.91
N LEU A 67 13.19 -6.05 -4.52
CA LEU A 67 13.60 -5.96 -5.92
C LEU A 67 12.42 -6.07 -6.89
N ASN A 68 11.49 -7.01 -6.65
CA ASN A 68 10.30 -7.16 -7.47
C ASN A 68 9.45 -5.89 -7.49
N ALA A 69 9.27 -5.28 -6.33
CA ALA A 69 8.51 -4.05 -6.20
C ALA A 69 9.21 -2.86 -6.85
N ALA A 70 10.51 -2.69 -6.63
CA ALA A 70 11.29 -1.65 -7.30
C ALA A 70 11.22 -1.78 -8.84
N ASN A 71 11.22 -3.00 -9.36
CA ASN A 71 11.14 -3.29 -10.79
C ASN A 71 9.70 -3.26 -11.36
N ALA A 72 8.69 -3.13 -10.51
CA ALA A 72 7.29 -3.12 -10.93
C ALA A 72 6.83 -1.81 -11.60
N ARG A 73 7.76 -0.88 -11.90
CA ARG A 73 7.46 0.34 -12.68
C ARG A 73 6.83 0.00 -14.02
N TRP A 74 7.29 -1.07 -14.67
CA TRP A 74 6.79 -1.53 -15.96
C TRP A 74 6.30 -2.96 -15.84
N GLY A 75 5.04 -3.18 -16.18
CA GLY A 75 4.39 -4.48 -16.11
C GLY A 75 3.86 -4.93 -17.47
N SER A 76 4.04 -6.22 -17.77
CA SER A 76 3.40 -6.88 -18.90
C SER A 76 1.89 -6.99 -18.66
N LEU A 77 1.11 -6.38 -19.54
CA LEU A 77 -0.35 -6.53 -19.49
C LEU A 77 -0.77 -7.95 -19.86
N TYR A 78 -0.07 -8.57 -20.83
CA TYR A 78 -0.37 -9.92 -21.24
C TYR A 78 -0.15 -10.91 -20.10
N ASP A 79 0.98 -10.82 -19.40
CA ASP A 79 1.27 -11.69 -18.25
C ASP A 79 0.28 -11.46 -17.11
N ALA A 80 -0.06 -10.19 -16.81
CA ALA A 80 -1.00 -9.85 -15.75
C ALA A 80 -2.41 -10.40 -16.00
N LEU A 81 -2.87 -10.35 -17.24
CA LEU A 81 -4.16 -10.90 -17.65
C LEU A 81 -4.14 -12.44 -17.69
N TYR A 82 -3.08 -13.00 -18.31
CA TYR A 82 -2.99 -14.45 -18.48
C TYR A 82 -2.88 -15.19 -17.14
N GLY A 83 -2.16 -14.63 -16.18
CA GLY A 83 -1.87 -15.26 -14.89
C GLY A 83 -2.97 -15.14 -13.84
N THR A 84 -4.02 -14.38 -14.09
CA THR A 84 -5.04 -14.03 -13.08
C THR A 84 -6.45 -14.44 -13.50
N ASP A 85 -7.42 -14.23 -12.62
CA ASP A 85 -8.86 -14.41 -12.86
C ASP A 85 -9.50 -13.34 -13.75
N MET A 86 -8.73 -12.33 -14.19
CA MET A 86 -9.16 -11.32 -15.17
C MET A 86 -9.70 -11.97 -16.47
N ILE A 87 -9.12 -13.09 -16.88
CA ILE A 87 -9.60 -13.90 -17.98
C ILE A 87 -10.25 -15.15 -17.40
N SER A 88 -11.57 -15.29 -17.60
CA SER A 88 -12.32 -16.51 -17.22
C SER A 88 -11.71 -17.77 -17.81
N GLU A 89 -11.75 -18.85 -17.05
CA GLU A 89 -11.31 -20.17 -17.51
C GLU A 89 -12.38 -20.88 -18.38
N ASP A 90 -13.56 -20.27 -18.56
CA ASP A 90 -14.64 -20.86 -19.36
C ASP A 90 -14.32 -20.96 -20.85
N GLY A 91 -14.91 -21.95 -21.51
CA GLY A 91 -14.82 -22.11 -22.96
C GLY A 91 -13.46 -22.61 -23.45
N GLY A 92 -12.75 -23.38 -22.64
CA GLY A 92 -11.46 -23.93 -22.99
C GLY A 92 -10.27 -23.03 -22.72
N ALA A 93 -10.44 -21.98 -21.91
CA ALA A 93 -9.43 -21.00 -21.57
C ALA A 93 -8.77 -21.24 -20.21
N GLU A 94 -8.72 -22.49 -19.76
CA GLU A 94 -8.15 -22.88 -18.47
C GLU A 94 -6.64 -22.54 -18.39
N ARG A 95 -6.19 -22.13 -17.19
CA ARG A 95 -4.77 -22.02 -16.86
C ARG A 95 -4.21 -23.41 -16.62
N GLY A 96 -3.11 -23.73 -17.28
CA GLY A 96 -2.44 -25.03 -17.16
C GLY A 96 -0.92 -24.90 -17.10
N GLY A 97 -0.22 -26.03 -17.10
CA GLY A 97 1.25 -26.05 -17.11
C GLY A 97 1.89 -25.63 -18.44
N ALA A 98 1.11 -25.54 -19.52
CA ALA A 98 1.53 -25.10 -20.84
C ALA A 98 0.69 -23.91 -21.32
N TYR A 99 1.21 -23.17 -22.29
CA TYR A 99 0.48 -22.06 -22.92
C TYR A 99 -0.82 -22.56 -23.56
N ASN A 100 -1.92 -21.88 -23.24
CA ASN A 100 -3.25 -22.12 -23.80
C ASN A 100 -3.59 -21.02 -24.83
N PRO A 101 -3.65 -21.34 -26.15
CA PRO A 101 -3.91 -20.33 -27.18
C PRO A 101 -5.30 -19.69 -27.07
N VAL A 102 -6.33 -20.45 -26.64
CA VAL A 102 -7.69 -19.89 -26.43
C VAL A 102 -7.67 -18.80 -25.36
N ARG A 103 -6.91 -19.01 -24.28
CA ARG A 103 -6.71 -18.00 -23.24
C ARG A 103 -5.89 -16.83 -23.77
N GLY A 104 -4.83 -17.12 -24.53
CA GLY A 104 -4.00 -16.09 -25.18
C GLY A 104 -4.79 -15.16 -26.09
N ASP A 105 -5.71 -15.69 -26.89
CA ASP A 105 -6.58 -14.88 -27.75
C ASP A 105 -7.46 -13.91 -26.95
N LYS A 106 -8.02 -14.36 -25.82
CA LYS A 106 -8.80 -13.49 -24.92
C LYS A 106 -7.94 -12.39 -24.28
N VAL A 107 -6.69 -12.70 -23.90
CA VAL A 107 -5.72 -11.72 -23.39
C VAL A 107 -5.42 -10.64 -24.42
N ILE A 108 -5.15 -11.04 -25.66
CA ILE A 108 -4.88 -10.13 -26.77
C ILE A 108 -6.10 -9.27 -27.07
N GLU A 109 -7.30 -9.85 -27.09
CA GLU A 109 -8.55 -9.12 -27.30
C GLU A 109 -8.79 -8.06 -26.22
N PHE A 110 -8.65 -8.43 -24.94
CA PHE A 110 -8.77 -7.47 -23.82
C PHE A 110 -7.77 -6.32 -23.98
N SER A 111 -6.51 -6.64 -24.24
CA SER A 111 -5.44 -5.65 -24.34
C SER A 111 -5.65 -4.70 -25.53
N LYS A 112 -6.08 -5.22 -26.69
CA LYS A 112 -6.42 -4.38 -27.85
C LYS A 112 -7.65 -3.51 -27.60
N ASN A 113 -8.64 -3.98 -26.82
CA ASN A 113 -9.77 -3.17 -26.40
C ASN A 113 -9.34 -2.04 -25.46
N PHE A 114 -8.47 -2.31 -24.49
CA PHE A 114 -7.87 -1.26 -23.66
C PHE A 114 -7.18 -0.18 -24.50
N MET A 115 -6.44 -0.59 -25.55
CA MET A 115 -5.80 0.35 -26.46
C MET A 115 -6.83 1.17 -27.27
N ASN A 116 -7.88 0.55 -27.77
CA ASN A 116 -8.96 1.25 -28.47
C ASN A 116 -9.64 2.32 -27.62
N GLU A 117 -9.82 2.06 -26.32
CA GLU A 117 -10.46 2.98 -25.39
C GLU A 117 -9.58 4.17 -25.01
N ASN A 118 -8.28 3.92 -24.79
CA ASN A 118 -7.38 4.94 -24.23
C ASN A 118 -6.48 5.62 -25.28
N PHE A 119 -6.24 4.96 -26.42
CA PHE A 119 -5.42 5.42 -27.52
C PHE A 119 -6.12 5.19 -28.87
N PRO A 120 -7.37 5.69 -29.04
CA PRO A 120 -8.17 5.38 -30.23
C PRO A 120 -7.47 5.83 -31.52
N LEU A 121 -7.67 5.06 -32.59
CA LEU A 121 -7.29 5.46 -33.94
C LEU A 121 -8.29 6.45 -34.49
N ASN A 122 -7.89 7.29 -35.44
CA ASN A 122 -8.82 8.18 -36.16
C ASN A 122 -9.80 7.40 -37.05
N ASN A 123 -9.45 6.15 -37.40
CA ASN A 123 -10.33 5.19 -38.10
C ASN A 123 -9.81 3.77 -37.85
N GLY A 124 -10.71 2.76 -37.80
CA GLY A 124 -10.36 1.37 -37.57
C GLY A 124 -10.12 1.04 -36.09
N SER A 125 -9.46 -0.08 -35.83
CA SER A 125 -9.22 -0.62 -34.48
C SER A 125 -7.86 -1.32 -34.37
N TYR A 126 -7.38 -1.51 -33.12
CA TYR A 126 -6.11 -2.24 -32.87
C TYR A 126 -6.15 -3.70 -33.35
N GLN A 127 -7.32 -4.31 -33.49
CA GLN A 127 -7.50 -5.65 -34.06
C GLN A 127 -7.18 -5.72 -35.55
N GLU A 128 -7.12 -4.58 -36.22
CA GLU A 128 -6.92 -4.47 -37.67
C GLU A 128 -5.52 -3.99 -38.06
N ILE A 129 -4.68 -3.65 -37.09
CA ILE A 129 -3.34 -3.14 -37.35
C ILE A 129 -2.44 -4.24 -37.97
N ALA A 130 -1.76 -3.91 -39.04
CA ALA A 130 -0.79 -4.76 -39.73
C ALA A 130 0.65 -4.28 -39.60
N ALA A 131 0.87 -2.95 -39.45
CA ALA A 131 2.21 -2.41 -39.25
C ALA A 131 2.16 -1.03 -38.56
N PHE A 132 3.27 -0.68 -37.94
CA PHE A 132 3.59 0.64 -37.42
C PHE A 132 4.81 1.20 -38.11
N GLN A 133 4.83 2.50 -38.39
CA GLN A 133 5.94 3.21 -38.95
C GLN A 133 6.00 4.65 -38.44
N ILE A 134 7.17 5.22 -38.30
CA ILE A 134 7.33 6.64 -37.96
C ILE A 134 7.70 7.37 -39.27
N ASN A 135 6.84 8.32 -39.65
CA ASN A 135 7.02 9.10 -40.88
C ASN A 135 6.95 10.60 -40.55
N ASP A 136 8.05 11.31 -40.79
CA ASP A 136 8.20 12.75 -40.48
C ASP A 136 7.75 13.11 -39.06
N GLY A 137 8.13 12.29 -38.07
CA GLY A 137 7.77 12.50 -36.65
C GLY A 137 6.34 12.10 -36.27
N ASN A 138 5.57 11.52 -37.17
CA ASN A 138 4.22 11.07 -36.93
C ASN A 138 4.14 9.53 -36.88
N LEU A 139 3.33 8.99 -36.00
CA LEU A 139 3.00 7.57 -36.01
C LEU A 139 1.99 7.27 -37.14
N GLU A 140 2.46 6.57 -38.16
CA GLU A 140 1.64 6.05 -39.25
C GLU A 140 1.32 4.57 -38.97
N ILE A 141 0.05 4.21 -39.03
CA ILE A 141 -0.44 2.86 -38.76
C ILE A 141 -1.08 2.32 -40.04
N THR A 142 -0.63 1.15 -40.49
CA THR A 142 -1.21 0.47 -41.64
C THR A 142 -2.17 -0.62 -41.16
N LEU A 143 -3.42 -0.55 -41.62
CA LEU A 143 -4.44 -1.56 -41.35
C LEU A 143 -4.33 -2.77 -42.30
N LYS A 144 -5.00 -3.88 -41.99
CA LYS A 144 -5.00 -5.09 -42.81
C LYS A 144 -5.48 -4.90 -44.26
N ASP A 145 -6.34 -3.90 -44.48
CA ASP A 145 -6.81 -3.50 -45.84
C ASP A 145 -5.88 -2.51 -46.56
N GLN A 146 -4.69 -2.24 -46.03
CA GLN A 146 -3.69 -1.31 -46.46
C GLN A 146 -4.08 0.18 -46.27
N THR A 147 -5.18 0.47 -45.57
CA THR A 147 -5.53 1.85 -45.19
C THR A 147 -4.49 2.37 -44.20
N LYS A 148 -4.00 3.60 -44.42
CA LYS A 148 -3.12 4.29 -43.45
C LYS A 148 -3.95 5.17 -42.53
N VAL A 149 -3.71 5.05 -41.26
CA VAL A 149 -4.41 5.79 -40.19
C VAL A 149 -3.39 6.32 -39.17
N THR A 150 -3.84 7.19 -38.27
CA THR A 150 -3.08 7.74 -37.16
C THR A 150 -3.85 7.56 -35.85
N LEU A 151 -3.27 7.93 -34.74
CA LEU A 151 -4.04 8.13 -33.49
C LEU A 151 -5.07 9.25 -33.71
N ALA A 152 -6.21 9.15 -33.07
CA ALA A 152 -7.21 10.23 -33.02
C ALA A 152 -6.65 11.49 -32.33
N ASP A 153 -5.78 11.29 -31.34
CA ASP A 153 -4.99 12.31 -30.65
C ASP A 153 -3.50 11.99 -30.83
N ASN A 154 -2.83 12.67 -31.75
CA ASN A 154 -1.44 12.42 -32.07
C ASN A 154 -0.47 12.83 -30.94
N ASP A 155 -0.87 13.72 -30.02
CA ASP A 155 -0.04 14.15 -28.91
C ASP A 155 0.20 12.98 -27.91
N LYS A 156 -0.61 11.93 -28.00
CA LYS A 156 -0.40 10.70 -27.22
C LYS A 156 0.78 9.86 -27.68
N PHE A 157 1.25 10.00 -28.92
CA PHE A 157 2.50 9.37 -29.39
C PHE A 157 3.69 10.18 -28.91
N VAL A 158 4.52 9.59 -28.04
CA VAL A 158 5.64 10.31 -27.39
C VAL A 158 7.01 9.73 -27.70
N GLY A 159 7.07 8.57 -28.36
CA GLY A 159 8.36 7.99 -28.72
C GLY A 159 8.28 6.58 -29.30
N TYR A 160 9.44 6.06 -29.62
CA TYR A 160 9.60 4.72 -30.19
C TYR A 160 10.96 4.13 -29.84
N SER A 161 11.11 2.82 -30.02
CA SER A 161 12.38 2.10 -30.00
C SER A 161 12.58 1.34 -31.32
N GLY A 162 13.83 1.12 -31.71
CA GLY A 162 14.18 0.50 -32.99
C GLY A 162 14.18 1.49 -34.16
N ASP A 163 14.06 0.99 -35.40
CA ASP A 163 14.09 1.77 -36.62
C ASP A 163 12.73 2.43 -36.91
N VAL A 164 12.75 3.60 -37.57
CA VAL A 164 11.52 4.33 -37.93
C VAL A 164 10.63 3.56 -38.92
N GLU A 165 11.20 2.72 -39.79
CA GLU A 165 10.44 1.90 -40.74
C GLU A 165 9.90 0.60 -40.10
N ASN A 166 10.61 0.06 -39.10
CA ASN A 166 10.27 -1.17 -38.40
C ASN A 166 10.53 -1.01 -36.87
N PRO A 167 9.74 -0.24 -36.17
CA PRO A 167 9.94 -0.02 -34.74
C PRO A 167 9.77 -1.32 -33.97
N SER A 168 10.60 -1.52 -32.92
CA SER A 168 10.49 -2.60 -31.97
C SER A 168 9.58 -2.24 -30.79
N GLY A 169 9.25 -0.96 -30.63
CA GLY A 169 8.34 -0.46 -29.61
C GLY A 169 7.74 0.89 -29.98
N ILE A 170 6.46 1.06 -29.69
CA ILE A 170 5.74 2.34 -29.81
C ILE A 170 5.36 2.80 -28.42
N LEU A 171 5.88 3.96 -28.02
CA LEU A 171 5.62 4.55 -26.71
C LEU A 171 4.51 5.61 -26.81
N MET A 172 3.46 5.41 -26.03
CA MET A 172 2.32 6.32 -25.93
C MET A 172 2.15 6.80 -24.49
N LYS A 173 1.46 7.93 -24.32
CA LYS A 173 1.23 8.55 -23.01
C LYS A 173 -0.23 9.01 -22.86
N ASN A 174 -0.84 8.68 -21.72
CA ASN A 174 -2.18 9.12 -21.37
C ASN A 174 -2.25 9.36 -19.85
N ASN A 175 -2.85 10.48 -19.41
CA ASN A 175 -2.93 10.88 -18.00
C ASN A 175 -1.55 10.85 -17.28
N ASN A 176 -0.48 11.21 -17.98
CA ASN A 176 0.93 11.17 -17.54
C ASN A 176 1.54 9.77 -17.35
N LEU A 177 0.82 8.70 -17.61
CA LEU A 177 1.33 7.34 -17.62
C LEU A 177 1.65 6.87 -19.05
N HIS A 178 2.69 6.06 -19.17
CA HIS A 178 3.13 5.52 -20.43
C HIS A 178 2.61 4.11 -20.68
N VAL A 179 2.41 3.80 -21.96
CA VAL A 179 2.15 2.46 -22.47
C VAL A 179 3.08 2.23 -23.66
N GLU A 180 3.76 1.07 -23.67
CA GLU A 180 4.60 0.65 -24.78
C GLU A 180 4.00 -0.57 -25.47
N VAL A 181 3.68 -0.44 -26.74
CA VAL A 181 3.36 -1.58 -27.61
C VAL A 181 4.67 -2.21 -28.05
N GLN A 182 4.97 -3.41 -27.61
CA GLN A 182 6.18 -4.15 -27.99
C GLN A 182 5.97 -4.97 -29.26
N ILE A 183 6.88 -4.85 -30.22
CA ILE A 183 6.77 -5.46 -31.54
C ILE A 183 7.98 -6.37 -31.77
N ASP A 184 7.72 -7.65 -32.04
CA ASP A 184 8.73 -8.64 -32.39
C ASP A 184 8.07 -9.81 -33.12
N ARG A 185 8.30 -9.92 -34.43
CA ARG A 185 7.69 -10.95 -35.29
C ARG A 185 8.32 -12.34 -35.13
N GLU A 186 9.46 -12.43 -34.45
CA GLU A 186 10.12 -13.71 -34.14
C GLU A 186 9.69 -14.26 -32.74
N ASP A 187 9.03 -13.45 -31.94
CA ASP A 187 8.52 -13.85 -30.62
C ASP A 187 7.41 -14.91 -30.74
N ALA A 188 7.27 -15.74 -29.72
CA ALA A 188 6.27 -16.82 -29.70
C ALA A 188 4.81 -16.33 -29.83
N VAL A 189 4.51 -15.12 -29.35
CA VAL A 189 3.20 -14.48 -29.45
C VAL A 189 3.16 -13.56 -30.69
N GLY A 190 4.17 -12.70 -30.86
CA GLY A 190 4.20 -11.70 -31.92
C GLY A 190 4.21 -12.27 -33.35
N LYS A 191 4.72 -13.49 -33.57
CA LYS A 191 4.70 -14.15 -34.89
C LYS A 191 3.29 -14.42 -35.42
N ASP A 192 2.31 -14.56 -34.53
CA ASP A 192 0.92 -14.85 -34.88
C ASP A 192 0.05 -13.58 -34.91
N ASP A 193 0.58 -12.43 -34.47
CA ASP A 193 -0.07 -11.12 -34.58
C ASP A 193 0.26 -10.43 -35.92
N LEU A 194 -0.74 -9.83 -36.57
CA LEU A 194 -0.57 -9.15 -37.86
C LEU A 194 0.50 -8.05 -37.84
N ALA A 195 0.54 -7.28 -36.77
CA ALA A 195 1.51 -6.21 -36.56
C ALA A 195 2.80 -6.67 -35.88
N GLY A 196 2.85 -7.92 -35.41
CA GLY A 196 3.96 -8.45 -34.64
C GLY A 196 3.93 -8.04 -33.17
N ILE A 197 2.77 -7.63 -32.65
CA ILE A 197 2.63 -7.24 -31.24
C ILE A 197 2.82 -8.47 -30.37
N LYS A 198 3.85 -8.45 -29.52
CA LYS A 198 4.15 -9.53 -28.57
C LYS A 198 3.68 -9.27 -27.17
N ASP A 199 3.55 -8.00 -26.78
CA ASP A 199 3.10 -7.57 -25.47
C ASP A 199 2.71 -6.08 -25.47
N ILE A 200 2.01 -5.69 -24.42
CA ILE A 200 1.76 -4.29 -24.08
C ILE A 200 2.31 -4.07 -22.67
N LEU A 201 3.36 -3.25 -22.56
CA LEU A 201 3.89 -2.85 -21.24
C LEU A 201 3.16 -1.60 -20.77
N VAL A 202 2.72 -1.64 -19.51
CA VAL A 202 2.06 -0.53 -18.84
C VAL A 202 2.98 0.03 -17.76
N GLU A 203 3.12 1.35 -17.69
CA GLU A 203 3.76 2.01 -16.56
C GLU A 203 2.86 1.81 -15.33
N SER A 204 3.29 0.96 -14.39
CA SER A 204 2.45 0.31 -13.39
C SER A 204 2.67 0.90 -12.00
N ALA A 205 3.60 0.36 -11.20
CA ALA A 205 3.93 0.90 -9.88
C ALA A 205 4.79 2.16 -10.04
N VAL A 206 4.16 3.31 -10.13
CA VAL A 206 4.84 4.61 -10.24
C VAL A 206 5.72 4.85 -9.03
N THR A 207 5.19 4.54 -7.85
CA THR A 207 5.89 4.60 -6.57
C THR A 207 5.80 3.27 -5.83
N THR A 208 6.79 3.01 -4.98
CA THR A 208 6.86 1.84 -4.11
C THR A 208 7.27 2.27 -2.71
N ILE A 209 6.59 1.77 -1.69
CA ILE A 209 6.97 1.93 -0.29
C ILE A 209 7.75 0.70 0.13
N GLN A 210 9.04 0.87 0.43
CA GLN A 210 9.90 -0.12 1.07
C GLN A 210 9.63 -0.06 2.57
N ASP A 211 8.93 -1.04 3.09
CA ASP A 211 8.35 -0.99 4.42
C ASP A 211 9.25 -1.57 5.49
N CYS A 212 9.52 -0.78 6.56
CA CYS A 212 10.22 -1.24 7.78
C CYS A 212 9.25 -1.47 8.94
N GLU A 213 7.93 -1.32 8.72
CA GLU A 213 6.91 -1.28 9.78
C GLU A 213 5.99 -2.50 9.71
N ASP A 214 4.72 -2.35 9.37
CA ASP A 214 3.67 -3.36 9.57
C ASP A 214 3.87 -4.66 8.78
N SER A 215 4.59 -4.62 7.66
CA SER A 215 4.84 -5.79 6.84
C SER A 215 6.12 -6.57 7.20
N VAL A 216 6.87 -6.14 8.23
CA VAL A 216 8.10 -6.82 8.66
C VAL A 216 8.03 -7.25 10.13
N ALA A 217 8.76 -8.31 10.46
CA ALA A 217 8.97 -8.80 11.82
C ALA A 217 10.45 -8.59 12.20
N ALA A 218 10.82 -7.35 12.56
CA ALA A 218 12.18 -6.96 12.88
C ALA A 218 12.26 -6.51 14.34
N VAL A 219 12.73 -7.38 15.22
CA VAL A 219 12.65 -7.20 16.68
C VAL A 219 14.00 -6.95 17.36
N ASP A 220 15.11 -7.18 16.67
CA ASP A 220 16.46 -7.04 17.22
C ASP A 220 17.45 -6.46 16.20
N GLY A 221 18.74 -6.40 16.59
CA GLY A 221 19.82 -5.85 15.76
C GLY A 221 20.10 -6.65 14.49
N GLU A 222 19.92 -7.96 14.50
CA GLU A 222 20.11 -8.82 13.33
C GLU A 222 19.03 -8.57 12.28
N ASP A 223 17.77 -8.53 12.71
CA ASP A 223 16.63 -8.24 11.84
C ASP A 223 16.77 -6.84 11.24
N LYS A 224 17.09 -5.83 12.07
CA LYS A 224 17.28 -4.45 11.60
C LYS A 224 18.46 -4.30 10.65
N ALA A 225 19.55 -5.05 10.86
CA ALA A 225 20.66 -5.07 9.93
C ALA A 225 20.25 -5.60 8.56
N THR A 226 19.41 -6.63 8.50
CA THR A 226 18.86 -7.15 7.25
C THR A 226 17.99 -6.09 6.55
N VAL A 227 17.07 -5.45 7.27
CA VAL A 227 16.22 -4.36 6.77
C VAL A 227 17.06 -3.23 6.16
N TYR A 228 18.04 -2.74 6.91
CA TYR A 228 18.88 -1.62 6.47
C TYR A 228 19.84 -2.00 5.35
N SER A 229 20.36 -3.25 5.33
CA SER A 229 21.23 -3.73 4.25
C SER A 229 20.48 -3.80 2.93
N ASN A 230 19.23 -4.26 2.92
CA ASN A 230 18.41 -4.28 1.72
C ASN A 230 18.10 -2.86 1.23
N TRP A 231 17.74 -1.94 2.14
CA TRP A 231 17.54 -0.54 1.79
C TRP A 231 18.83 0.11 1.24
N LEU A 232 20.00 -0.20 1.83
CA LEU A 232 21.28 0.26 1.34
C LEU A 232 21.56 -0.25 -0.08
N GLY A 233 21.34 -1.54 -0.33
CA GLY A 233 21.54 -2.15 -1.65
C GLY A 233 20.62 -1.54 -2.72
N LEU A 234 19.37 -1.18 -2.35
CA LEU A 234 18.46 -0.45 -3.24
C LEU A 234 18.97 0.97 -3.55
N MET A 235 19.43 1.71 -2.54
CA MET A 235 19.94 3.09 -2.72
C MET A 235 21.29 3.15 -3.43
N GLN A 236 22.11 2.12 -3.31
CA GLN A 236 23.35 1.95 -4.07
C GLN A 236 23.12 1.34 -5.46
N GLY A 237 21.95 0.78 -5.71
CA GLY A 237 21.61 0.15 -6.99
C GLY A 237 22.29 -1.21 -7.22
N ASN A 238 22.76 -1.88 -6.17
CA ASN A 238 23.50 -3.13 -6.23
C ASN A 238 22.86 -4.28 -5.46
N LEU A 239 21.64 -4.12 -4.98
CA LEU A 239 20.91 -5.24 -4.36
C LEU A 239 20.69 -6.34 -5.39
N GLU A 240 21.09 -7.55 -5.04
CA GLU A 240 20.91 -8.76 -5.84
C GLU A 240 20.39 -9.90 -4.97
N GLU A 241 19.51 -10.73 -5.52
CA GLU A 241 19.01 -11.93 -4.88
C GLU A 241 19.00 -13.09 -5.85
N THR A 242 19.59 -14.21 -5.44
CA THR A 242 19.65 -15.43 -6.25
C THR A 242 18.77 -16.52 -5.64
N PHE A 243 17.85 -17.04 -6.43
CA PHE A 243 16.91 -18.09 -6.02
C PHE A 243 16.76 -19.14 -7.11
N ASP A 244 16.33 -20.34 -6.72
CA ASP A 244 16.00 -21.40 -7.67
C ASP A 244 14.63 -21.13 -8.30
N LYS A 245 14.54 -21.26 -9.61
CA LYS A 245 13.26 -21.25 -10.36
C LYS A 245 13.24 -22.46 -11.31
N GLY A 246 12.56 -23.52 -10.88
CA GLY A 246 12.43 -24.73 -11.68
C GLY A 246 13.75 -25.45 -11.96
N GLY A 247 14.64 -25.52 -10.98
CA GLY A 247 15.94 -26.16 -11.07
C GLY A 247 17.03 -25.31 -11.74
N LYS A 248 16.78 -24.00 -11.94
CA LYS A 248 17.78 -23.04 -12.48
C LYS A 248 17.97 -21.90 -11.49
N ALA A 249 19.23 -21.62 -11.15
CA ALA A 249 19.58 -20.43 -10.38
C ALA A 249 19.26 -19.18 -11.22
N MET A 250 18.45 -18.28 -10.66
CA MET A 250 18.10 -16.99 -11.26
C MET A 250 18.52 -15.88 -10.31
N THR A 251 19.32 -14.93 -10.80
CA THR A 251 19.71 -13.74 -10.04
C THR A 251 18.82 -12.58 -10.47
N ARG A 252 18.09 -12.00 -9.51
CA ARG A 252 17.32 -10.78 -9.68
C ARG A 252 18.10 -9.58 -9.20
N LYS A 253 18.01 -8.48 -9.94
CA LYS A 253 18.61 -7.19 -9.63
C LYS A 253 17.75 -6.06 -10.17
N LEU A 254 18.08 -4.82 -9.86
CA LEU A 254 17.36 -3.66 -10.35
C LEU A 254 17.43 -3.55 -11.87
N ASN A 255 16.31 -3.27 -12.51
CA ASN A 255 16.22 -3.06 -13.94
C ASN A 255 16.94 -1.76 -14.37
N PRO A 256 17.58 -1.72 -15.56
CA PRO A 256 18.10 -0.49 -16.13
C PRO A 256 16.95 0.47 -16.51
N ASP A 257 17.32 1.72 -16.76
CA ASP A 257 16.42 2.68 -17.38
C ASP A 257 16.13 2.27 -18.83
N ARG A 258 15.08 2.84 -19.41
CA ARG A 258 14.56 2.45 -20.73
C ARG A 258 14.81 3.59 -21.72
N ASP A 259 15.50 3.28 -22.82
CA ASP A 259 15.88 4.25 -23.83
C ASP A 259 14.87 4.26 -24.99
N TYR A 260 14.50 5.45 -25.41
CA TYR A 260 13.57 5.71 -26.51
C TYR A 260 14.09 6.87 -27.37
N SER A 261 13.56 6.99 -28.58
CA SER A 261 13.65 8.18 -29.41
C SER A 261 12.29 8.90 -29.38
N ASN A 262 12.29 10.22 -29.24
CA ASN A 262 11.07 11.01 -29.38
C ASN A 262 10.63 11.07 -30.87
N PRO A 263 9.44 11.65 -31.19
CA PRO A 263 8.98 11.77 -32.57
C PRO A 263 10.00 12.39 -33.55
N GLU A 264 10.84 13.31 -33.07
CA GLU A 264 11.89 13.98 -33.88
C GLU A 264 13.21 13.17 -33.95
N GLY A 265 13.23 11.96 -33.37
CA GLY A 265 14.42 11.10 -33.38
C GLY A 265 15.48 11.45 -32.33
N VAL A 266 15.16 12.32 -31.37
CA VAL A 266 16.06 12.66 -30.26
C VAL A 266 15.92 11.63 -29.16
N GLY A 267 17.02 11.04 -28.70
CA GLY A 267 17.04 10.06 -27.64
C GLY A 267 16.65 10.65 -26.29
N PHE A 268 15.87 9.89 -25.51
CA PHE A 268 15.55 10.17 -24.11
C PHE A 268 15.38 8.87 -23.32
N THR A 269 15.40 8.98 -22.00
CA THR A 269 15.38 7.82 -21.11
C THR A 269 14.24 7.96 -20.10
N LEU A 270 13.49 6.88 -19.88
CA LEU A 270 12.50 6.77 -18.83
C LEU A 270 13.02 5.87 -17.68
N PRO A 271 12.62 6.12 -16.44
CA PRO A 271 13.00 5.26 -15.32
C PRO A 271 12.53 3.82 -15.51
N GLY A 272 13.45 2.87 -15.34
CA GLY A 272 13.11 1.43 -15.34
C GLY A 272 12.54 0.92 -14.03
N ARG A 273 12.58 1.75 -12.98
CA ARG A 273 12.20 1.40 -11.60
C ARG A 273 11.19 2.40 -11.04
N SER A 274 10.37 1.93 -10.07
CA SER A 274 9.52 2.77 -9.25
C SER A 274 10.36 3.80 -8.48
N THR A 275 9.82 4.99 -8.25
CA THR A 275 10.38 5.91 -7.27
C THR A 275 10.07 5.35 -5.87
N MET A 276 11.11 5.10 -5.09
CA MET A 276 10.99 4.42 -3.80
C MET A 276 10.86 5.42 -2.65
N LEU A 277 9.86 5.18 -1.80
CA LEU A 277 9.73 5.73 -0.46
C LEU A 277 10.13 4.63 0.52
N VAL A 278 10.53 5.00 1.74
CA VAL A 278 10.73 4.07 2.85
C VAL A 278 9.74 4.40 3.96
N ARG A 279 9.04 3.39 4.51
CA ARG A 279 8.19 3.59 5.69
C ARG A 279 8.97 3.22 6.94
N ASN A 280 9.25 4.21 7.79
CA ASN A 280 9.82 4.02 9.12
C ASN A 280 8.74 3.53 10.08
N VAL A 281 9.13 3.00 11.24
CA VAL A 281 8.17 2.70 12.32
C VAL A 281 7.65 3.97 13.01
N GLY A 282 6.55 3.85 13.75
CA GLY A 282 5.94 4.92 14.55
C GLY A 282 6.81 5.40 15.72
N HIS A 283 6.17 5.99 16.73
CA HIS A 283 6.86 6.56 17.90
C HIS A 283 6.85 5.66 19.15
N LEU A 284 6.07 4.57 19.13
CA LEU A 284 5.79 3.78 20.34
C LEU A 284 6.99 2.95 20.81
N MET A 285 7.56 2.15 19.88
CA MET A 285 8.45 1.05 20.27
C MET A 285 9.86 1.50 20.58
N THR A 286 10.47 0.80 21.54
CA THR A 286 11.92 0.75 21.74
C THR A 286 12.47 -0.52 21.10
N THR A 287 13.79 -0.62 20.98
CA THR A 287 14.48 -1.75 20.36
C THR A 287 15.77 -2.10 21.11
N PRO A 288 16.06 -3.38 21.35
CA PRO A 288 17.33 -3.82 21.92
C PRO A 288 18.51 -3.76 20.94
N ALA A 289 18.27 -3.40 19.67
CA ALA A 289 19.31 -3.31 18.63
C ALA A 289 20.45 -2.33 19.01
N ILE A 290 20.13 -1.27 19.72
CA ILE A 290 21.09 -0.30 20.27
C ILE A 290 20.66 0.06 21.68
N LEU A 291 21.61 0.04 22.62
CA LEU A 291 21.38 0.42 24.00
C LEU A 291 22.07 1.76 24.31
N ASP A 292 21.45 2.57 25.17
CA ASP A 292 22.08 3.77 25.71
C ASP A 292 23.22 3.45 26.70
N ALA A 293 23.89 4.45 27.19
CA ALA A 293 24.99 4.27 28.13
C ALA A 293 24.59 3.65 29.50
N ALA A 294 23.30 3.66 29.82
CA ALA A 294 22.74 3.02 31.01
C ALA A 294 22.20 1.60 30.74
N GLY A 295 22.28 1.13 29.50
CA GLY A 295 21.78 -0.17 29.09
C GLY A 295 20.30 -0.20 28.75
N ASN A 296 19.64 0.95 28.59
CA ASN A 296 18.25 1.01 28.16
C ASN A 296 18.15 0.95 26.63
N GLU A 297 17.09 0.36 26.13
CA GLU A 297 16.73 0.37 24.72
C GLU A 297 16.47 1.80 24.22
N ILE A 298 16.82 2.09 22.97
CA ILE A 298 16.49 3.36 22.31
C ILE A 298 15.16 3.25 21.58
N PHE A 299 14.54 4.42 21.29
CA PHE A 299 13.34 4.46 20.47
C PHE A 299 13.64 4.02 19.03
N GLU A 300 12.92 3.01 18.58
CA GLU A 300 13.06 2.39 17.26
C GLU A 300 12.85 3.40 16.11
N GLY A 301 11.85 4.28 16.24
CA GLY A 301 11.58 5.31 15.23
C GLY A 301 12.69 6.36 15.08
N ILE A 302 13.49 6.61 16.13
CA ILE A 302 14.68 7.47 16.04
C ILE A 302 15.80 6.74 15.28
N MET A 303 16.00 5.46 15.59
CA MET A 303 16.97 4.61 14.90
C MET A 303 16.63 4.51 13.41
N ASP A 304 15.38 4.21 13.07
CA ASP A 304 14.94 4.13 11.67
C ASP A 304 15.21 5.45 10.92
N ALA A 305 14.86 6.60 11.50
CA ALA A 305 15.11 7.88 10.85
C ALA A 305 16.62 8.11 10.59
N MET A 306 17.47 7.78 11.56
CA MET A 306 18.91 7.93 11.42
C MET A 306 19.48 7.04 10.33
N PHE A 307 19.11 5.75 10.30
CA PHE A 307 19.62 4.80 9.32
C PHE A 307 19.03 5.03 7.94
N THR A 308 17.71 5.19 7.81
CA THR A 308 17.05 5.29 6.49
C THR A 308 17.45 6.57 5.75
N ILE A 309 17.60 7.71 6.45
CA ILE A 309 18.08 8.96 5.86
C ILE A 309 19.58 8.86 5.49
N THR A 310 20.41 8.30 6.39
CA THR A 310 21.84 8.14 6.12
C THR A 310 22.08 7.24 4.90
N ILE A 311 21.35 6.16 4.79
CA ILE A 311 21.41 5.23 3.65
C ILE A 311 20.94 5.91 2.36
N ALA A 312 19.82 6.60 2.39
CA ALA A 312 19.30 7.29 1.20
C ALA A 312 20.21 8.43 0.71
N LYS A 313 21.12 8.92 1.55
CA LYS A 313 22.17 9.85 1.12
C LYS A 313 23.05 9.28 -0.01
N HIS A 314 23.23 7.95 -0.12
CA HIS A 314 23.95 7.34 -1.24
C HIS A 314 23.33 7.68 -2.58
N ASP A 315 21.99 7.67 -2.69
CA ASP A 315 21.27 8.13 -3.89
C ASP A 315 21.58 9.60 -4.21
N LEU A 316 21.51 10.48 -3.20
CA LEU A 316 21.75 11.92 -3.38
C LEU A 316 23.18 12.22 -3.84
N LEU A 317 24.16 11.49 -3.33
CA LEU A 317 25.57 11.60 -3.70
C LEU A 317 25.90 10.93 -5.04
N SER A 318 24.93 10.28 -5.67
CA SER A 318 25.13 9.48 -6.88
C SER A 318 26.24 8.42 -6.72
N ASN A 319 26.29 7.80 -5.53
CA ASN A 319 27.23 6.72 -5.24
C ASN A 319 26.76 5.36 -5.79
N GLY A 320 25.55 5.31 -6.35
CA GLY A 320 24.93 4.10 -6.89
C GLY A 320 24.92 4.06 -8.40
N THR A 321 24.49 2.92 -8.94
CA THR A 321 24.34 2.70 -10.38
C THR A 321 23.12 3.45 -10.95
N PHE A 322 22.09 3.64 -10.13
CA PHE A 322 20.83 4.24 -10.52
C PHE A 322 20.45 5.39 -9.61
N LYS A 323 19.51 6.22 -10.06
CA LYS A 323 18.99 7.37 -9.34
C LYS A 323 17.56 7.10 -8.88
N ASN A 324 17.28 7.24 -7.58
CA ASN A 324 15.92 7.14 -7.07
C ASN A 324 15.19 8.49 -7.18
N SER A 325 15.73 9.55 -6.53
CA SER A 325 15.18 10.89 -6.65
C SER A 325 16.01 11.75 -7.60
N ARG A 326 15.38 12.27 -8.63
CA ARG A 326 16.01 13.18 -9.60
C ARG A 326 16.03 14.62 -9.12
N THR A 327 15.17 14.96 -8.17
CA THR A 327 15.07 16.29 -7.54
C THR A 327 15.89 16.44 -6.28
N GLY A 328 16.48 15.33 -5.77
CA GLY A 328 17.35 15.34 -4.61
C GLY A 328 16.64 15.27 -3.27
N SER A 329 15.53 14.58 -3.20
CA SER A 329 14.74 14.36 -1.98
C SER A 329 14.83 12.93 -1.45
N ILE A 330 14.59 12.76 -0.15
CA ILE A 330 14.42 11.46 0.51
C ILE A 330 12.96 11.38 0.98
N TYR A 331 12.24 10.35 0.58
CA TYR A 331 10.81 10.20 0.84
C TYR A 331 10.57 9.19 1.95
N ILE A 332 10.03 9.65 3.10
CA ILE A 332 9.79 8.81 4.26
C ILE A 332 8.31 8.84 4.63
N VAL A 333 7.67 7.68 4.67
CA VAL A 333 6.32 7.52 5.21
C VAL A 333 6.44 7.32 6.72
N LYS A 334 5.67 8.10 7.50
CA LYS A 334 5.64 8.00 8.97
C LYS A 334 4.26 7.58 9.43
N PRO A 335 4.14 6.35 9.97
CA PRO A 335 2.88 5.77 10.40
C PRO A 335 2.51 6.14 11.84
N LYS A 336 1.26 5.85 12.22
CA LYS A 336 0.79 5.77 13.60
C LYS A 336 1.08 7.02 14.46
N MET A 337 0.99 8.21 13.85
CA MET A 337 1.12 9.49 14.56
C MET A 337 -0.24 9.95 15.11
N HIS A 338 -0.26 10.39 16.36
CA HIS A 338 -1.45 10.89 17.07
C HIS A 338 -1.49 12.41 17.14
N GLY A 339 -1.84 13.04 16.02
CA GLY A 339 -2.08 14.48 15.91
C GLY A 339 -0.83 15.32 15.69
N PRO A 340 -1.00 16.66 15.65
CA PRO A 340 0.02 17.58 15.13
C PRO A 340 1.32 17.62 15.97
N LYS A 341 1.28 17.31 17.28
CA LYS A 341 2.49 17.27 18.11
C LYS A 341 3.42 16.12 17.73
N GLU A 342 2.89 14.96 17.34
CA GLU A 342 3.71 13.83 16.91
C GLU A 342 4.22 14.02 15.48
N VAL A 343 3.45 14.71 14.63
CA VAL A 343 3.93 15.15 13.32
C VAL A 343 5.07 16.17 13.48
N GLN A 344 4.94 17.12 14.41
CA GLN A 344 6.02 18.09 14.71
C GLN A 344 7.28 17.39 15.20
N LEU A 345 7.13 16.42 16.13
CA LEU A 345 8.26 15.62 16.62
C LEU A 345 8.99 14.91 15.46
N THR A 346 8.25 14.39 14.49
CA THR A 346 8.85 13.76 13.31
C THR A 346 9.60 14.79 12.44
N CYS A 347 9.03 15.96 12.22
CA CYS A 347 9.71 17.05 11.50
C CYS A 347 11.01 17.49 12.18
N ASP A 348 10.97 17.61 13.51
CA ASP A 348 12.15 17.98 14.33
C ASP A 348 13.22 16.87 14.28
N LEU A 349 12.80 15.60 14.34
CA LEU A 349 13.69 14.45 14.21
C LEU A 349 14.38 14.46 12.85
N PHE A 350 13.64 14.64 11.75
CA PHE A 350 14.23 14.70 10.41
C PHE A 350 15.22 15.86 10.27
N ALA A 351 14.88 17.05 10.81
CA ALA A 351 15.78 18.18 10.82
C ALA A 351 17.07 17.91 11.63
N ALA A 352 16.95 17.22 12.74
CA ALA A 352 18.11 16.82 13.55
C ALA A 352 19.01 15.82 12.83
N VAL A 353 18.41 14.82 12.16
CA VAL A 353 19.16 13.83 11.38
C VAL A 353 19.81 14.49 10.15
N GLU A 354 19.10 15.30 9.37
CA GLU A 354 19.67 16.06 8.25
C GLU A 354 20.93 16.82 8.66
N LYS A 355 20.84 17.54 9.79
CA LYS A 355 21.98 18.26 10.34
C LYS A 355 23.14 17.33 10.74
N ALA A 356 22.83 16.21 11.41
CA ALA A 356 23.83 15.24 11.87
C ALA A 356 24.59 14.60 10.71
N VAL A 357 23.91 14.28 9.60
CA VAL A 357 24.52 13.63 8.43
C VAL A 357 24.96 14.63 7.35
N GLY A 358 24.83 15.94 7.58
CA GLY A 358 25.29 16.99 6.69
C GLY A 358 24.45 17.11 5.40
N LEU A 359 23.15 16.90 5.48
CA LEU A 359 22.19 17.17 4.40
C LEU A 359 21.66 18.61 4.50
N ALA A 360 21.20 19.13 3.37
CA ALA A 360 20.48 20.40 3.35
C ALA A 360 19.16 20.27 4.12
N PRO A 361 18.70 21.35 4.79
CA PRO A 361 17.38 21.33 5.42
C PRO A 361 16.28 21.00 4.43
N LEU A 362 15.24 20.29 4.90
CA LEU A 362 14.07 19.90 4.10
C LEU A 362 14.35 18.88 2.98
N THR A 363 15.51 18.22 3.02
CA THR A 363 15.82 17.10 2.09
C THR A 363 14.94 15.87 2.36
N ALA A 364 14.75 15.52 3.65
CA ALA A 364 13.85 14.45 4.06
C ALA A 364 12.41 14.94 4.04
N LYS A 365 11.60 14.33 3.18
CA LYS A 365 10.16 14.60 3.05
C LYS A 365 9.37 13.64 3.93
N ILE A 366 8.16 14.05 4.31
CA ILE A 366 7.27 13.25 5.14
C ILE A 366 6.00 12.85 4.40
N GLY A 367 5.68 11.56 4.43
CA GLY A 367 4.35 11.05 4.16
C GLY A 367 3.61 10.82 5.48
N ILE A 368 2.49 11.47 5.68
CA ILE A 368 1.64 11.32 6.87
C ILE A 368 0.62 10.23 6.62
N MET A 369 0.66 9.15 7.42
CA MET A 369 -0.45 8.21 7.46
C MET A 369 -1.57 8.79 8.32
N ASP A 370 -2.74 8.99 7.72
CA ASP A 370 -3.98 9.35 8.41
C ASP A 370 -4.68 8.07 8.85
N GLU A 371 -4.22 7.50 9.94
CA GLU A 371 -4.64 6.18 10.40
C GLU A 371 -4.88 6.12 11.93
N GLU A 372 -4.83 7.29 12.58
CA GLU A 372 -5.17 7.42 14.00
C GLU A 372 -6.23 8.52 14.15
N ARG A 373 -7.26 8.27 14.97
CA ARG A 373 -8.43 9.14 15.09
C ARG A 373 -8.06 10.58 15.39
N ARG A 374 -7.07 10.81 16.27
CA ARG A 374 -6.60 12.16 16.59
C ARG A 374 -5.88 12.85 15.42
N THR A 375 -5.24 12.12 14.54
CA THR A 375 -4.69 12.67 13.31
C THR A 375 -5.80 13.01 12.33
N THR A 376 -6.78 12.15 12.15
CA THR A 376 -7.94 12.42 11.28
C THR A 376 -8.62 13.73 11.62
N ILE A 377 -9.03 13.92 12.87
CA ILE A 377 -9.78 15.14 13.27
C ILE A 377 -8.93 16.41 13.28
N ASN A 378 -7.60 16.28 13.30
CA ASN A 378 -6.65 17.38 13.26
C ASN A 378 -5.82 17.38 11.95
N LEU A 379 -6.29 16.75 10.88
CA LEU A 379 -5.46 16.53 9.69
C LEU A 379 -4.93 17.84 9.09
N LYS A 380 -5.75 18.88 9.00
CA LYS A 380 -5.31 20.20 8.51
C LYS A 380 -4.16 20.76 9.36
N GLU A 381 -4.20 20.62 10.68
CA GLU A 381 -3.12 21.05 11.56
C GLU A 381 -1.88 20.14 11.45
N CYS A 382 -2.06 18.83 11.25
CA CYS A 382 -0.96 17.92 10.97
C CYS A 382 -0.22 18.30 9.68
N ILE A 383 -0.96 18.63 8.63
CA ILE A 383 -0.40 19.10 7.35
C ILE A 383 0.33 20.44 7.57
N LYS A 384 -0.27 21.37 8.36
CA LYS A 384 0.30 22.69 8.62
C LYS A 384 1.69 22.64 9.26
N VAL A 385 1.87 21.80 10.27
CA VAL A 385 3.18 21.66 10.92
C VAL A 385 4.24 21.01 10.04
N ALA A 386 3.82 20.29 9.01
CA ALA A 386 4.70 19.64 8.04
C ALA A 386 4.70 20.32 6.66
N LYS A 387 4.11 21.51 6.50
CA LYS A 387 3.82 22.14 5.19
C LYS A 387 5.02 22.27 4.26
N ASP A 388 6.23 22.41 4.82
CA ASP A 388 7.47 22.53 4.06
C ASP A 388 8.11 21.18 3.67
N ARG A 389 7.59 20.06 4.20
CA ARG A 389 8.14 18.70 4.02
C ARG A 389 7.13 17.71 3.47
N VAL A 390 5.82 17.93 3.66
CA VAL A 390 4.80 16.94 3.36
C VAL A 390 4.68 16.68 1.87
N ILE A 391 4.66 15.39 1.51
CA ILE A 391 4.52 14.92 0.12
C ILE A 391 3.40 13.88 -0.03
N PHE A 392 2.73 13.52 1.06
CA PHE A 392 1.81 12.41 1.07
C PHE A 392 0.90 12.47 2.28
N ILE A 393 -0.40 12.28 2.08
CA ILE A 393 -1.36 11.83 3.09
C ILE A 393 -2.04 10.58 2.55
N ASN A 394 -2.33 9.63 3.42
CA ASN A 394 -2.99 8.38 3.01
C ASN A 394 -3.92 7.89 4.11
N THR A 395 -5.09 7.41 3.72
CA THR A 395 -6.02 6.75 4.63
C THR A 395 -5.61 5.30 4.87
N GLY A 396 -5.15 5.01 6.11
CA GLY A 396 -4.89 3.65 6.60
C GLY A 396 -6.08 3.11 7.36
N PHE A 397 -7.17 2.76 6.67
CA PHE A 397 -8.47 2.45 7.27
C PHE A 397 -8.43 1.26 8.27
N LEU A 398 -7.49 0.34 8.13
CA LEU A 398 -7.33 -0.79 9.04
C LEU A 398 -6.87 -0.32 10.43
N ASP A 399 -5.74 0.38 10.51
CA ASP A 399 -5.26 0.98 11.75
C ASP A 399 -6.26 2.00 12.29
N ARG A 400 -6.86 2.81 11.41
CA ARG A 400 -7.88 3.79 11.80
C ARG A 400 -9.08 3.14 12.50
N THR A 401 -9.52 1.96 12.03
CA THR A 401 -10.59 1.18 12.67
C THR A 401 -10.12 0.63 14.01
N GLY A 402 -8.91 0.12 14.10
CA GLY A 402 -8.32 -0.35 15.35
C GLY A 402 -8.25 0.75 16.42
N ASP A 403 -7.85 1.97 16.01
CA ASP A 403 -7.81 3.13 16.91
C ASP A 403 -9.22 3.64 17.29
N GLU A 404 -10.20 3.57 16.37
CA GLU A 404 -11.59 3.90 16.69
C GLU A 404 -12.14 3.01 17.81
N ILE A 405 -11.93 1.68 17.69
CA ILE A 405 -12.34 0.71 18.71
C ILE A 405 -11.66 1.01 20.04
N HIS A 406 -10.34 1.21 20.03
CA HIS A 406 -9.57 1.46 21.27
C HIS A 406 -9.92 2.79 21.92
N THR A 407 -10.00 3.87 21.14
CA THR A 407 -10.33 5.21 21.66
C THR A 407 -11.72 5.24 22.28
N SER A 408 -12.68 4.50 21.69
CA SER A 408 -14.07 4.44 22.14
C SER A 408 -14.38 3.19 22.95
N MET A 409 -13.37 2.51 23.50
CA MET A 409 -13.50 1.22 24.23
C MET A 409 -14.56 1.24 25.31
N GLU A 410 -14.70 2.34 26.04
CA GLU A 410 -15.63 2.48 27.17
C GLU A 410 -17.02 3.01 26.77
N ALA A 411 -17.23 3.33 25.49
CA ALA A 411 -18.50 3.86 25.00
C ALA A 411 -19.59 2.78 24.89
N GLY A 412 -19.21 1.56 24.58
CA GLY A 412 -20.11 0.43 24.41
C GLY A 412 -19.53 -0.66 23.49
N PRO A 413 -20.31 -1.73 23.26
CA PRO A 413 -19.89 -2.79 22.34
C PRO A 413 -19.94 -2.28 20.91
N MET A 414 -18.90 -2.62 20.13
CA MET A 414 -18.78 -2.28 18.72
C MET A 414 -19.63 -3.19 17.84
N ILE A 415 -20.08 -2.69 16.70
CA ILE A 415 -20.70 -3.51 15.64
C ILE A 415 -19.73 -4.56 15.12
N ARG A 416 -20.21 -5.54 14.35
CA ARG A 416 -19.37 -6.56 13.71
C ARG A 416 -18.35 -5.93 12.78
N LYS A 417 -17.14 -6.51 12.71
CA LYS A 417 -16.01 -5.99 11.93
C LYS A 417 -16.36 -5.72 10.47
N ALA A 418 -17.10 -6.62 9.84
CA ALA A 418 -17.48 -6.47 8.43
C ALA A 418 -18.38 -5.26 8.17
N GLN A 419 -19.20 -4.86 9.15
CA GLN A 419 -20.12 -3.72 9.05
C GLN A 419 -19.38 -2.37 9.15
N MET A 420 -18.20 -2.33 9.81
CA MET A 420 -17.42 -1.11 10.01
C MET A 420 -17.16 -0.34 8.70
N LYS A 421 -16.94 -1.06 7.59
CA LYS A 421 -16.62 -0.46 6.28
C LYS A 421 -17.75 0.38 5.66
N GLN A 422 -18.97 0.29 6.20
CA GLN A 422 -20.15 0.98 5.68
C GLN A 422 -20.66 2.06 6.64
N GLU A 423 -20.02 2.22 7.78
CA GLU A 423 -20.43 3.18 8.79
C GLU A 423 -20.14 4.64 8.37
N PRO A 424 -20.97 5.61 8.79
CA PRO A 424 -20.79 7.01 8.43
C PRO A 424 -19.41 7.56 8.77
N TRP A 425 -18.83 7.16 9.90
CA TRP A 425 -17.55 7.67 10.35
C TRP A 425 -16.40 7.34 9.39
N ILE A 426 -16.37 6.14 8.81
CA ILE A 426 -15.30 5.73 7.90
C ILE A 426 -15.48 6.33 6.51
N LEU A 427 -16.71 6.45 6.04
CA LEU A 427 -17.02 7.11 4.76
C LEU A 427 -16.65 8.60 4.83
N ALA A 428 -17.03 9.27 5.90
CA ALA A 428 -16.66 10.66 6.13
C ALA A 428 -15.16 10.86 6.32
N TYR A 429 -14.45 9.94 6.96
CA TYR A 429 -12.99 9.94 7.10
C TYR A 429 -12.29 9.83 5.75
N GLU A 430 -12.74 8.92 4.89
CA GLU A 430 -12.16 8.75 3.55
C GLU A 430 -12.32 10.03 2.69
N ASP A 431 -13.48 10.67 2.76
CA ASP A 431 -13.75 11.94 2.08
C ASP A 431 -12.98 13.11 2.70
N TRP A 432 -12.94 13.19 4.03
CA TRP A 432 -12.25 14.24 4.77
C TRP A 432 -10.75 14.33 4.44
N ASN A 433 -10.10 13.19 4.31
CA ASN A 433 -8.70 13.12 3.92
C ASN A 433 -8.46 13.81 2.58
N VAL A 434 -9.28 13.52 1.58
CA VAL A 434 -9.20 14.14 0.25
C VAL A 434 -9.50 15.63 0.33
N ASP A 435 -10.56 16.01 1.04
CA ASP A 435 -10.97 17.41 1.17
C ASP A 435 -9.87 18.25 1.82
N LYS A 436 -9.24 17.75 2.90
CA LYS A 436 -8.13 18.45 3.55
C LYS A 436 -6.88 18.51 2.69
N GLY A 437 -6.55 17.46 1.96
CA GLY A 437 -5.47 17.49 0.98
C GLY A 437 -5.70 18.56 -0.10
N LEU A 438 -6.89 18.61 -0.68
CA LEU A 438 -7.22 19.60 -1.71
C LEU A 438 -7.26 21.03 -1.17
N GLN A 439 -7.83 21.25 0.03
CA GLN A 439 -7.86 22.55 0.69
C GLN A 439 -6.47 23.12 1.01
N THR A 440 -5.50 22.23 1.25
CA THR A 440 -4.13 22.61 1.62
C THR A 440 -3.15 22.54 0.43
N GLY A 441 -3.67 22.46 -0.80
CA GLY A 441 -2.88 22.61 -2.03
C GLY A 441 -2.09 21.38 -2.45
N PHE A 442 -2.54 20.17 -2.16
CA PHE A 442 -1.87 18.92 -2.57
C PHE A 442 -1.91 18.69 -4.08
N LYS A 443 -2.97 19.14 -4.77
CA LYS A 443 -3.11 18.94 -6.21
C LYS A 443 -1.87 19.43 -6.97
N GLY A 444 -1.22 18.53 -7.70
CA GLY A 444 0.00 18.82 -8.45
C GLY A 444 1.28 19.03 -7.62
N LYS A 445 1.23 18.78 -6.30
CA LYS A 445 2.38 18.95 -5.39
C LYS A 445 2.66 17.70 -4.54
N ALA A 446 1.63 16.93 -4.17
CA ALA A 446 1.76 15.81 -3.22
C ALA A 446 0.70 14.74 -3.50
N GLN A 447 0.89 13.57 -2.88
CA GLN A 447 -0.03 12.44 -3.01
C GLN A 447 -1.18 12.52 -2.00
N ILE A 448 -2.38 12.20 -2.48
CA ILE A 448 -3.54 11.82 -1.69
C ILE A 448 -3.77 10.35 -1.95
N GLY A 449 -3.43 9.51 -0.99
CA GLY A 449 -3.43 8.05 -1.14
C GLY A 449 -4.58 7.36 -0.44
N LYS A 450 -4.91 6.17 -0.92
CA LYS A 450 -5.92 5.30 -0.33
C LYS A 450 -5.43 3.87 -0.16
N GLY A 451 -6.20 3.08 0.58
CA GLY A 451 -5.83 1.80 1.14
C GLY A 451 -5.57 0.66 0.15
N MET A 452 -5.14 -0.45 0.73
CA MET A 452 -4.74 -1.67 0.06
C MET A 452 -5.95 -2.46 -0.47
N TRP A 453 -5.77 -3.12 -1.62
CA TRP A 453 -6.61 -4.24 -2.02
C TRP A 453 -6.11 -5.51 -1.31
N ALA A 454 -6.94 -6.10 -0.47
CA ALA A 454 -6.51 -7.18 0.43
C ALA A 454 -6.48 -8.58 -0.20
N MET A 455 -7.17 -8.79 -1.33
CA MET A 455 -7.36 -10.11 -1.96
C MET A 455 -6.48 -10.28 -3.21
N PRO A 456 -5.20 -10.71 -3.07
CA PRO A 456 -4.24 -10.72 -4.18
C PRO A 456 -4.56 -11.71 -5.29
N ASP A 457 -5.42 -12.68 -5.04
CA ASP A 457 -5.87 -13.65 -6.05
C ASP A 457 -7.16 -13.21 -6.78
N GLU A 458 -7.88 -12.20 -6.26
CA GLU A 458 -9.15 -11.66 -6.79
C GLU A 458 -8.89 -10.42 -7.65
N MET A 459 -8.22 -10.58 -8.79
CA MET A 459 -7.81 -9.46 -9.63
C MET A 459 -8.97 -8.90 -10.46
N LEU A 460 -9.91 -9.73 -10.88
CA LEU A 460 -11.14 -9.26 -11.53
C LEU A 460 -11.96 -8.40 -10.55
N GLY A 461 -12.15 -8.88 -9.32
CA GLY A 461 -12.82 -8.10 -8.27
C GLY A 461 -12.11 -6.76 -8.00
N MET A 462 -10.77 -6.74 -8.00
CA MET A 462 -10.00 -5.50 -7.90
C MET A 462 -10.26 -4.57 -9.08
N TYR A 463 -10.22 -5.08 -10.29
CA TYR A 463 -10.43 -4.29 -11.50
C TYR A 463 -11.84 -3.69 -11.56
N GLU A 464 -12.85 -4.42 -11.12
CA GLU A 464 -14.24 -3.92 -11.10
C GLU A 464 -14.53 -2.91 -9.99
N ASN A 465 -13.83 -2.98 -8.85
CA ASN A 465 -14.21 -2.22 -7.65
C ASN A 465 -13.20 -1.14 -7.23
N LYS A 466 -11.92 -1.21 -7.64
CA LYS A 466 -10.89 -0.28 -7.14
C LYS A 466 -10.88 1.07 -7.90
N THR A 467 -11.69 1.23 -8.92
CA THR A 467 -11.96 2.53 -9.58
C THR A 467 -12.44 3.60 -8.60
N VAL A 468 -13.12 3.20 -7.53
CA VAL A 468 -13.60 4.11 -6.48
C VAL A 468 -12.49 5.00 -5.89
N HIS A 469 -11.22 4.55 -5.88
CA HIS A 469 -10.12 5.35 -5.35
C HIS A 469 -9.73 6.54 -6.23
N PRO A 470 -9.41 6.38 -7.53
CA PRO A 470 -9.19 7.53 -8.41
C PRO A 470 -10.46 8.37 -8.60
N GLU A 471 -11.67 7.79 -8.60
CA GLU A 471 -12.95 8.52 -8.63
C GLU A 471 -13.17 9.37 -7.37
N ALA A 472 -12.63 8.96 -6.23
CA ALA A 472 -12.62 9.73 -4.98
C ALA A 472 -11.50 10.79 -4.93
N GLY A 473 -10.71 10.97 -6.01
CA GLY A 473 -9.66 11.98 -6.10
C GLY A 473 -8.30 11.54 -5.55
N ALA A 474 -8.11 10.25 -5.25
CA ALA A 474 -6.82 9.72 -4.84
C ALA A 474 -5.89 9.53 -6.05
N ASN A 475 -4.75 10.23 -6.05
CA ASN A 475 -3.75 10.10 -7.10
C ASN A 475 -2.76 8.94 -6.86
N CYS A 476 -2.89 8.23 -5.76
CA CYS A 476 -2.30 6.91 -5.59
C CYS A 476 -3.19 6.02 -4.71
N ALA A 477 -3.07 4.70 -4.89
CA ALA A 477 -3.73 3.74 -4.02
C ALA A 477 -2.88 2.46 -3.92
N TRP A 478 -2.91 1.82 -2.75
CA TRP A 478 -2.04 0.69 -2.46
C TRP A 478 -2.51 -0.59 -3.15
N VAL A 479 -1.53 -1.35 -3.63
CA VAL A 479 -1.73 -2.66 -4.27
C VAL A 479 -0.79 -3.69 -3.66
N PRO A 480 -1.20 -4.99 -3.63
CA PRO A 480 -0.47 -6.05 -2.92
C PRO A 480 0.64 -6.72 -3.74
N SER A 481 0.72 -6.47 -5.04
CA SER A 481 1.65 -7.18 -5.92
C SER A 481 1.97 -6.37 -7.19
N PRO A 482 3.08 -6.69 -7.90
CA PRO A 482 3.37 -6.13 -9.22
C PRO A 482 2.24 -6.34 -10.24
N THR A 483 1.63 -7.52 -10.26
CA THR A 483 0.49 -7.83 -11.12
C THR A 483 -0.70 -6.93 -10.83
N ALA A 484 -1.04 -6.76 -9.55
CA ALA A 484 -2.10 -5.84 -9.13
C ALA A 484 -1.77 -4.39 -9.52
N ALA A 485 -0.50 -3.97 -9.46
CA ALA A 485 -0.08 -2.64 -9.90
C ALA A 485 -0.34 -2.44 -11.41
N THR A 486 -0.03 -3.45 -12.23
CA THR A 486 -0.28 -3.40 -13.68
C THR A 486 -1.77 -3.25 -13.99
N LEU A 487 -2.61 -4.06 -13.34
CA LEU A 487 -4.06 -3.99 -13.57
C LEU A 487 -4.69 -2.72 -12.99
N HIS A 488 -4.23 -2.24 -11.84
CA HIS A 488 -4.72 -0.99 -11.26
C HIS A 488 -4.29 0.25 -12.06
N ALA A 489 -3.16 0.21 -12.74
CA ALA A 489 -2.71 1.28 -13.62
C ALA A 489 -3.70 1.56 -14.77
N LEU A 490 -4.47 0.55 -15.22
CA LEU A 490 -5.50 0.73 -16.24
C LEU A 490 -6.58 1.73 -15.80
N HIS A 491 -6.92 1.78 -14.51
CA HIS A 491 -7.89 2.75 -13.97
C HIS A 491 -7.39 4.19 -14.10
N TYR A 492 -6.09 4.44 -13.93
CA TYR A 492 -5.49 5.78 -14.10
C TYR A 492 -5.37 6.20 -15.56
N HIS A 493 -5.45 5.28 -16.52
CA HIS A 493 -5.65 5.62 -17.92
C HIS A 493 -7.10 6.01 -18.22
N GLN A 494 -8.07 5.38 -17.57
CA GLN A 494 -9.51 5.62 -17.74
C GLN A 494 -9.97 6.90 -17.02
N ILE A 495 -9.40 7.21 -15.85
CA ILE A 495 -9.83 8.29 -14.96
C ILE A 495 -8.73 9.34 -14.84
N SER A 496 -9.03 10.57 -15.26
CA SER A 496 -8.16 11.73 -15.04
C SER A 496 -8.33 12.25 -13.62
N VAL A 497 -7.46 11.80 -12.71
CA VAL A 497 -7.51 12.22 -11.30
C VAL A 497 -7.40 13.75 -11.13
N PRO A 498 -6.55 14.49 -11.86
CA PRO A 498 -6.53 15.95 -11.78
C PRO A 498 -7.89 16.60 -12.08
N SER A 499 -8.65 16.06 -13.06
CA SER A 499 -10.00 16.54 -13.39
C SER A 499 -10.99 16.22 -12.29
N VAL A 500 -10.94 15.01 -11.73
CA VAL A 500 -11.75 14.61 -10.56
C VAL A 500 -11.48 15.55 -9.38
N GLN A 501 -10.21 15.83 -9.07
CA GLN A 501 -9.83 16.74 -7.99
C GLN A 501 -10.36 18.17 -8.20
N GLU A 502 -10.43 18.66 -9.44
CA GLU A 502 -11.04 19.96 -9.77
C GLU A 502 -12.53 20.02 -9.43
N ASP A 503 -13.24 18.93 -9.66
CA ASP A 503 -14.65 18.86 -9.33
C ASP A 503 -14.88 18.69 -7.83
N LEU A 504 -14.06 17.88 -7.16
CA LEU A 504 -14.12 17.66 -5.71
C LEU A 504 -13.86 18.95 -4.91
N GLN A 505 -13.00 19.85 -5.40
CA GLN A 505 -12.77 21.16 -4.75
C GLN A 505 -14.05 22.01 -4.64
N LYS A 506 -15.07 21.71 -5.42
CA LYS A 506 -16.36 22.43 -5.44
C LYS A 506 -17.42 21.78 -4.54
N ARG A 507 -17.16 20.56 -4.04
CA ARG A 507 -18.13 19.85 -3.20
C ARG A 507 -18.17 20.43 -1.79
N LYS A 508 -19.26 20.15 -1.10
CA LYS A 508 -19.33 20.39 0.35
C LYS A 508 -18.37 19.44 1.04
N GLU A 509 -17.58 19.97 1.96
CA GLU A 509 -16.64 19.20 2.78
C GLU A 509 -17.36 18.12 3.59
N ALA A 510 -16.68 16.98 3.80
CA ALA A 510 -17.12 15.91 4.67
C ALA A 510 -17.41 16.40 6.11
N ASN A 511 -18.33 15.73 6.77
CA ASN A 511 -18.87 16.21 8.03
C ASN A 511 -18.10 15.64 9.22
N MET A 512 -17.48 16.52 10.02
CA MET A 512 -16.81 16.13 11.27
C MET A 512 -17.74 15.41 12.25
N ASP A 513 -19.03 15.72 12.22
CA ASP A 513 -20.01 15.06 13.09
C ASP A 513 -20.19 13.59 12.78
N GLU A 514 -20.03 13.22 11.51
CA GLU A 514 -20.05 11.83 11.06
C GLU A 514 -18.75 11.12 11.45
N ILE A 515 -17.59 11.77 11.29
CA ILE A 515 -16.28 11.23 11.74
C ILE A 515 -16.28 10.91 13.25
N LEU A 516 -17.03 11.67 14.04
CA LEU A 516 -17.14 11.47 15.48
C LEU A 516 -18.23 10.48 15.90
N GLU A 517 -18.98 9.91 14.97
CA GLU A 517 -19.93 8.85 15.26
C GLU A 517 -19.19 7.58 15.68
N ILE A 518 -19.60 7.02 16.82
CA ILE A 518 -19.00 5.79 17.35
C ILE A 518 -19.82 4.60 16.81
N PRO A 519 -19.18 3.59 16.20
CA PRO A 519 -19.86 2.46 15.59
C PRO A 519 -20.34 1.43 16.65
N LEU A 520 -21.28 1.84 17.49
CA LEU A 520 -21.81 1.01 18.56
C LEU A 520 -22.90 0.06 18.06
N LEU A 521 -22.92 -1.13 18.63
CA LEU A 521 -23.95 -2.14 18.42
C LEU A 521 -25.30 -1.62 18.93
N LYS A 522 -26.30 -1.57 18.03
CA LYS A 522 -27.65 -1.06 18.32
C LYS A 522 -28.71 -2.16 18.42
N GLU A 523 -28.35 -3.38 18.04
CA GLU A 523 -29.23 -4.55 18.01
C GLU A 523 -28.69 -5.68 18.89
N GLU A 524 -29.56 -6.55 19.38
CA GLU A 524 -29.13 -7.76 20.07
C GLU A 524 -28.68 -8.80 19.03
N LEU A 525 -27.50 -9.37 19.24
CA LEU A 525 -26.98 -10.46 18.43
C LEU A 525 -27.37 -11.81 19.03
N SER A 526 -27.66 -12.79 18.17
CA SER A 526 -27.80 -14.17 18.59
C SER A 526 -26.47 -14.78 19.04
N ALA A 527 -26.51 -15.85 19.81
CA ALA A 527 -25.32 -16.57 20.23
C ALA A 527 -24.50 -17.09 19.02
N GLU A 528 -25.18 -17.48 17.96
CA GLU A 528 -24.56 -17.93 16.71
C GLU A 528 -23.83 -16.80 15.99
N GLU A 529 -24.39 -15.59 15.95
CA GLU A 529 -23.75 -14.41 15.34
C GLU A 529 -22.53 -13.98 16.14
N ILE A 530 -22.61 -13.99 17.47
CA ILE A 530 -21.47 -13.72 18.35
C ILE A 530 -20.35 -14.73 18.11
N GLN A 531 -20.69 -16.03 18.08
CA GLN A 531 -19.69 -17.08 17.86
C GLN A 531 -19.05 -16.99 16.47
N ALA A 532 -19.81 -16.71 15.42
CA ALA A 532 -19.28 -16.54 14.07
C ALA A 532 -18.30 -15.38 13.97
N GLU A 533 -18.57 -14.27 14.64
CA GLU A 533 -17.67 -13.10 14.67
C GLU A 533 -16.39 -13.41 15.47
N LEU A 534 -16.51 -14.12 16.61
CA LEU A 534 -15.35 -14.59 17.38
C LEU A 534 -14.50 -15.55 16.57
N ASP A 535 -15.10 -16.54 15.88
CA ASP A 535 -14.41 -17.50 15.03
C ASP A 535 -13.60 -16.78 13.92
N ASN A 536 -14.22 -15.83 13.24
CA ASN A 536 -13.59 -15.08 12.16
C ASN A 536 -12.41 -14.23 12.65
N ASN A 537 -12.58 -13.50 13.74
CA ASN A 537 -11.51 -12.68 14.31
C ASN A 537 -10.37 -13.53 14.89
N ALA A 538 -10.68 -14.62 15.60
CA ALA A 538 -9.68 -15.51 16.19
C ALA A 538 -8.86 -16.22 15.12
N GLN A 539 -9.51 -16.70 14.03
CA GLN A 539 -8.83 -17.32 12.91
C GLN A 539 -7.85 -16.34 12.25
N GLY A 540 -8.27 -15.09 11.97
CA GLY A 540 -7.39 -14.07 11.37
C GLY A 540 -6.20 -13.72 12.27
N ILE A 541 -6.42 -13.56 13.60
CA ILE A 541 -5.33 -13.33 14.56
C ILE A 541 -4.33 -14.47 14.53
N LEU A 542 -4.79 -15.71 14.69
CA LEU A 542 -3.91 -16.89 14.77
C LEU A 542 -3.16 -17.12 13.45
N GLY A 543 -3.85 -17.02 12.31
CA GLY A 543 -3.25 -17.21 10.99
C GLY A 543 -2.12 -16.20 10.68
N TYR A 544 -2.24 -14.98 11.19
CA TYR A 544 -1.21 -13.96 11.09
C TYR A 544 -0.09 -14.17 12.12
N VAL A 545 -0.45 -14.32 13.41
CA VAL A 545 0.50 -14.34 14.52
C VAL A 545 1.43 -15.55 14.47
N VAL A 546 0.94 -16.73 14.05
CA VAL A 546 1.77 -17.94 13.97
C VAL A 546 2.96 -17.75 13.05
N ARG A 547 2.78 -17.17 11.88
CA ARG A 547 3.87 -16.89 10.94
C ARG A 547 4.78 -15.76 11.45
N TRP A 548 4.21 -14.77 12.08
CA TRP A 548 4.97 -13.65 12.65
C TRP A 548 5.92 -14.11 13.77
N ILE A 549 5.39 -14.90 14.72
CA ILE A 549 6.16 -15.38 15.88
C ILE A 549 7.12 -16.51 15.50
N ASP A 550 6.66 -17.52 14.79
CA ASP A 550 7.45 -18.73 14.56
C ASP A 550 8.43 -18.57 13.39
N GLN A 551 8.00 -17.90 12.32
CA GLN A 551 8.79 -17.79 11.08
C GLN A 551 9.41 -16.41 10.86
N GLY A 552 9.02 -15.37 11.63
CA GLY A 552 9.51 -14.00 11.41
C GLY A 552 8.96 -13.37 10.12
N VAL A 553 7.75 -13.76 9.70
CA VAL A 553 7.10 -13.26 8.49
C VAL A 553 6.05 -12.23 8.86
N GLY A 554 6.34 -10.96 8.57
CA GLY A 554 5.48 -9.81 8.95
C GLY A 554 4.31 -9.55 8.01
N CYS A 555 4.35 -10.04 6.77
CA CYS A 555 3.26 -9.93 5.80
C CYS A 555 3.21 -11.18 4.92
N SER A 556 2.06 -11.79 4.83
CA SER A 556 1.85 -12.99 3.99
C SER A 556 0.40 -13.10 3.55
N LYS A 557 0.16 -13.96 2.57
CA LYS A 557 -1.19 -14.37 2.20
C LYS A 557 -1.71 -15.36 3.24
N VAL A 558 -2.66 -14.90 4.06
CA VAL A 558 -3.30 -15.71 5.11
C VAL A 558 -4.71 -16.06 4.65
N PRO A 559 -5.10 -17.35 4.59
CA PRO A 559 -6.48 -17.71 4.30
C PRO A 559 -7.42 -17.20 5.39
N ASP A 560 -8.56 -16.66 5.01
CA ASP A 560 -9.64 -16.36 5.95
C ASP A 560 -10.44 -17.63 6.32
N ILE A 561 -11.51 -17.46 7.10
CA ILE A 561 -12.37 -18.59 7.51
C ILE A 561 -13.07 -19.29 6.33
N ASN A 562 -13.15 -18.65 5.16
CA ASN A 562 -13.72 -19.17 3.92
C ASN A 562 -12.62 -19.65 2.94
N ASN A 563 -11.36 -19.71 3.38
CA ASN A 563 -10.18 -20.01 2.57
C ASN A 563 -9.88 -18.99 1.45
N VAL A 564 -10.39 -17.77 1.55
CA VAL A 564 -9.97 -16.66 0.68
C VAL A 564 -8.64 -16.12 1.18
N GLY A 565 -7.63 -16.10 0.33
CA GLY A 565 -6.31 -15.58 0.68
C GLY A 565 -6.32 -14.06 0.84
N LEU A 566 -6.02 -13.56 2.03
CA LEU A 566 -5.91 -12.15 2.34
C LEU A 566 -4.45 -11.77 2.55
N MET A 567 -4.03 -10.63 2.01
CA MET A 567 -2.72 -10.05 2.33
C MET A 567 -2.82 -9.35 3.67
N GLU A 568 -2.31 -9.99 4.70
CA GLU A 568 -2.41 -9.56 6.08
C GLU A 568 -1.11 -8.91 6.57
N ASP A 569 -1.25 -7.83 7.34
CA ASP A 569 -0.18 -7.17 8.10
C ASP A 569 -0.65 -6.89 9.54
N ARG A 570 0.17 -6.20 10.36
CA ARG A 570 -0.17 -5.94 11.75
C ARG A 570 -1.46 -5.11 11.95
N ALA A 571 -1.81 -4.26 11.01
CA ALA A 571 -3.01 -3.43 11.10
C ALA A 571 -4.28 -4.29 11.19
N THR A 572 -4.36 -5.37 10.40
CA THR A 572 -5.49 -6.30 10.45
C THR A 572 -5.56 -7.05 11.79
N CYS A 573 -4.41 -7.45 12.31
CA CYS A 573 -4.31 -8.08 13.63
C CYS A 573 -4.79 -7.13 14.75
N ARG A 574 -4.44 -5.83 14.66
CA ARG A 574 -4.90 -4.79 15.59
C ARG A 574 -6.42 -4.69 15.63
N ILE A 575 -7.09 -4.62 14.48
CA ILE A 575 -8.56 -4.56 14.44
C ILE A 575 -9.16 -5.77 15.14
N SER A 576 -8.78 -6.97 14.73
CA SER A 576 -9.39 -8.21 15.20
C SER A 576 -9.19 -8.41 16.69
N SER A 577 -8.00 -8.11 17.22
CA SER A 577 -7.72 -8.22 18.66
C SER A 577 -8.48 -7.18 19.49
N GLN A 578 -8.52 -5.91 19.03
CA GLN A 578 -9.28 -4.86 19.71
C GLN A 578 -10.79 -5.12 19.68
N HIS A 579 -11.31 -5.71 18.61
CA HIS A 579 -12.71 -6.05 18.48
C HIS A 579 -13.13 -7.12 19.51
N ILE A 580 -12.38 -8.23 19.62
CA ILE A 580 -12.69 -9.25 20.65
C ILE A 580 -12.50 -8.67 22.04
N ALA A 581 -11.43 -7.88 22.28
CA ALA A 581 -11.20 -7.24 23.58
C ALA A 581 -12.34 -6.29 23.98
N ASN A 582 -12.94 -5.58 23.03
CA ASN A 582 -14.11 -4.74 23.25
C ASN A 582 -15.36 -5.58 23.62
N TRP A 583 -15.64 -6.64 22.88
CA TRP A 583 -16.79 -7.50 23.16
C TRP A 583 -16.65 -8.23 24.49
N LEU A 584 -15.44 -8.70 24.83
CA LEU A 584 -15.13 -9.28 26.14
C LEU A 584 -15.35 -8.26 27.26
N HIS A 585 -14.89 -7.01 27.08
CA HIS A 585 -15.05 -5.94 28.05
C HIS A 585 -16.53 -5.60 28.33
N HIS A 586 -17.38 -5.66 27.31
CA HIS A 586 -18.81 -5.36 27.40
C HIS A 586 -19.69 -6.59 27.68
N GLY A 587 -19.09 -7.78 27.86
CA GLY A 587 -19.79 -8.98 28.24
C GLY A 587 -20.68 -9.62 27.17
N LEU A 588 -20.38 -9.36 25.86
CA LEU A 588 -21.00 -10.10 24.79
C LEU A 588 -20.46 -11.54 24.71
N CYS A 589 -19.25 -11.74 25.17
CA CYS A 589 -18.60 -13.03 25.36
C CYS A 589 -17.83 -13.03 26.68
N ASP A 590 -17.44 -14.19 27.16
CA ASP A 590 -16.58 -14.34 28.34
C ASP A 590 -15.20 -14.92 27.94
N GLU A 591 -14.26 -14.86 28.88
CA GLU A 591 -12.89 -15.33 28.68
C GLU A 591 -12.85 -16.83 28.33
N THR A 592 -13.72 -17.64 28.90
CA THR A 592 -13.79 -19.08 28.59
C THR A 592 -14.17 -19.31 27.14
N GLN A 593 -15.23 -18.61 26.68
CA GLN A 593 -15.68 -18.70 25.30
C GLN A 593 -14.59 -18.23 24.33
N VAL A 594 -13.89 -17.13 24.64
CA VAL A 594 -12.77 -16.63 23.82
C VAL A 594 -11.66 -17.67 23.72
N LEU A 595 -11.22 -18.24 24.86
CA LEU A 595 -10.14 -19.23 24.88
C LEU A 595 -10.53 -20.53 24.15
N GLU A 596 -11.77 -20.99 24.29
CA GLU A 596 -12.28 -22.16 23.53
C GLU A 596 -12.32 -21.85 22.04
N THR A 597 -12.70 -20.64 21.64
CA THR A 597 -12.67 -20.20 20.25
C THR A 597 -11.25 -20.15 19.70
N MET A 598 -10.31 -19.59 20.47
CA MET A 598 -8.89 -19.57 20.07
C MET A 598 -8.34 -20.98 19.82
N LYS A 599 -8.62 -21.93 20.72
CA LYS A 599 -8.22 -23.34 20.55
C LYS A 599 -8.87 -24.01 19.33
N LYS A 600 -10.16 -23.75 19.12
CA LYS A 600 -10.91 -24.25 17.95
C LYS A 600 -10.31 -23.73 16.66
N MET A 601 -10.01 -22.43 16.58
CA MET A 601 -9.46 -21.81 15.39
C MET A 601 -7.98 -22.14 15.17
N ALA A 602 -7.20 -22.45 16.22
CA ALA A 602 -5.85 -22.96 16.09
C ALA A 602 -5.80 -24.25 15.26
N VAL A 603 -6.75 -25.17 15.47
CA VAL A 603 -6.85 -26.40 14.63
C VAL A 603 -7.13 -26.06 13.17
N VAL A 604 -7.99 -25.06 12.90
CA VAL A 604 -8.30 -24.63 11.54
C VAL A 604 -7.04 -24.03 10.87
N VAL A 605 -6.30 -23.19 11.59
CA VAL A 605 -5.07 -22.57 11.08
C VAL A 605 -3.97 -23.63 10.87
N ASP A 606 -3.85 -24.63 11.75
CA ASP A 606 -2.92 -25.74 11.58
C ASP A 606 -3.23 -26.53 10.28
N ASP A 607 -4.50 -26.82 10.02
CA ASP A 607 -4.93 -27.49 8.78
C ASP A 607 -4.63 -26.62 7.55
N GLN A 608 -4.88 -25.32 7.61
CA GLN A 608 -4.60 -24.37 6.51
C GLN A 608 -3.11 -24.26 6.19
N ASN A 609 -2.21 -24.53 7.13
CA ASN A 609 -0.77 -24.48 6.97
C ASN A 609 -0.11 -25.84 6.83
N SER A 610 -0.86 -26.95 6.78
CA SER A 610 -0.35 -28.32 6.73
C SER A 610 0.59 -28.63 5.55
N GLY A 611 0.59 -27.79 4.51
CA GLY A 611 1.49 -27.91 3.35
C GLY A 611 2.85 -27.23 3.53
N ASP A 612 3.08 -26.49 4.61
CA ASP A 612 4.33 -25.82 4.90
C ASP A 612 5.22 -26.70 5.81
N PRO A 613 6.37 -27.16 5.33
CA PRO A 613 7.25 -28.05 6.12
C PRO A 613 7.90 -27.36 7.32
N GLU A 614 7.90 -26.03 7.36
CA GLU A 614 8.47 -25.23 8.46
C GLU A 614 7.40 -24.82 9.49
N TYR A 615 6.13 -25.19 9.28
CA TYR A 615 5.04 -24.81 10.16
C TYR A 615 5.01 -25.70 11.43
N GLU A 616 4.92 -25.04 12.58
CA GLU A 616 4.75 -25.68 13.89
C GLU A 616 3.27 -25.64 14.32
N ASN A 617 2.65 -26.80 14.56
CA ASN A 617 1.25 -26.88 14.98
C ASN A 617 1.05 -26.28 16.38
N MET A 618 0.01 -25.47 16.53
CA MET A 618 -0.43 -24.94 17.83
C MET A 618 -1.22 -25.97 18.64
N ALA A 619 -2.04 -26.77 17.98
CA ALA A 619 -2.79 -27.86 18.59
C ALA A 619 -1.97 -29.17 18.62
N PRO A 620 -2.18 -30.08 19.60
CA PRO A 620 -3.15 -30.01 20.71
C PRO A 620 -2.58 -29.44 22.02
N SER A 621 -1.32 -28.98 22.04
CA SER A 621 -0.66 -28.51 23.28
C SER A 621 -1.12 -27.11 23.72
N TYR A 622 -1.28 -26.19 22.77
CA TYR A 622 -1.66 -24.77 22.97
C TYR A 622 -0.72 -23.99 23.90
N ASP A 623 0.50 -24.44 24.05
CA ASP A 623 1.53 -23.87 24.94
C ASP A 623 2.68 -23.18 24.17
N GLY A 624 2.63 -23.19 22.82
CA GLY A 624 3.60 -22.53 21.97
C GLY A 624 3.53 -21.01 22.01
N ASP A 625 4.66 -20.36 21.72
CA ASP A 625 4.83 -18.90 21.80
C ASP A 625 3.80 -18.14 20.93
N ALA A 626 3.52 -18.63 19.74
CA ALA A 626 2.54 -18.01 18.82
C ALA A 626 1.12 -18.04 19.38
N PHE A 627 0.68 -19.18 19.94
CA PHE A 627 -0.65 -19.29 20.54
C PHE A 627 -0.78 -18.39 21.77
N GLN A 628 0.24 -18.32 22.62
CA GLN A 628 0.27 -17.45 23.80
C GLN A 628 0.22 -15.96 23.39
N ALA A 629 1.00 -15.56 22.36
CA ALA A 629 0.96 -14.20 21.81
C ALA A 629 -0.44 -13.83 21.31
N ALA A 630 -1.09 -14.73 20.56
CA ALA A 630 -2.43 -14.51 20.03
C ALA A 630 -3.47 -14.34 21.15
N CYS A 631 -3.41 -15.18 22.21
CA CYS A 631 -4.26 -15.02 23.37
C CYS A 631 -4.00 -13.70 24.12
N ASP A 632 -2.74 -13.32 24.30
CA ASP A 632 -2.36 -12.08 24.98
C ASP A 632 -2.84 -10.84 24.24
N LEU A 633 -2.80 -10.83 22.90
CA LEU A 633 -3.34 -9.72 22.08
C LEU A 633 -4.82 -9.46 22.36
N VAL A 634 -5.59 -10.48 22.63
CA VAL A 634 -7.02 -10.36 22.94
C VAL A 634 -7.23 -10.04 24.40
N LEU A 635 -6.71 -10.87 25.30
CA LEU A 635 -6.99 -10.79 26.76
C LEU A 635 -6.36 -9.55 27.40
N LYS A 636 -5.24 -9.07 26.86
CA LYS A 636 -4.53 -7.87 27.30
C LYS A 636 -4.74 -6.69 26.36
N GLY A 637 -5.57 -6.82 25.31
CA GLY A 637 -5.76 -5.82 24.26
C GLY A 637 -6.22 -4.47 24.78
N ARG A 638 -7.12 -4.45 25.76
CA ARG A 638 -7.64 -3.22 26.37
C ARG A 638 -6.55 -2.37 27.04
N VAL A 639 -5.49 -2.96 27.56
CA VAL A 639 -4.42 -2.24 28.26
C VAL A 639 -3.21 -1.95 27.40
N GLN A 640 -3.23 -2.37 26.12
CA GLN A 640 -2.16 -2.02 25.19
C GLN A 640 -2.25 -0.54 24.81
N PRO A 641 -1.11 0.18 24.72
CA PRO A 641 -1.11 1.57 24.26
C PRO A 641 -1.78 1.70 22.90
N SER A 642 -2.83 2.49 22.80
CA SER A 642 -3.63 2.71 21.57
C SER A 642 -4.09 1.40 20.89
N GLY A 643 -4.14 0.29 21.62
CA GLY A 643 -4.49 -1.03 21.09
C GLY A 643 -3.45 -1.64 20.15
N TYR A 644 -2.22 -1.18 20.17
CA TYR A 644 -1.14 -1.67 19.32
C TYR A 644 -0.73 -3.11 19.66
N THR A 645 -0.31 -3.85 18.64
CA THR A 645 0.08 -5.25 18.76
C THR A 645 1.58 -5.44 19.01
N GLU A 646 2.38 -4.44 18.67
CA GLU A 646 3.83 -4.47 18.70
C GLU A 646 4.41 -4.85 20.05
N PRO A 647 3.95 -4.32 21.20
CA PRO A 647 4.54 -4.67 22.50
C PRO A 647 4.49 -6.17 22.80
N ILE A 648 3.39 -6.83 22.43
CA ILE A 648 3.21 -8.27 22.64
C ILE A 648 3.99 -9.07 21.59
N LEU A 649 3.84 -8.71 20.31
CA LEU A 649 4.47 -9.45 19.22
C LEU A 649 6.00 -9.40 19.30
N HIS A 650 6.59 -8.22 19.55
CA HIS A 650 8.04 -8.08 19.67
C HIS A 650 8.58 -8.87 20.87
N ALA A 651 7.94 -8.74 22.04
CA ALA A 651 8.37 -9.47 23.23
C ALA A 651 8.33 -10.99 23.00
N GLN A 652 7.26 -11.51 22.41
CA GLN A 652 7.11 -12.96 22.20
C GLN A 652 8.03 -13.49 21.09
N ARG A 653 8.27 -12.68 20.03
CA ARG A 653 9.25 -13.07 19.00
C ARG A 653 10.68 -13.15 19.54
N LEU A 654 11.07 -12.23 20.44
CA LEU A 654 12.36 -12.30 21.12
C LEU A 654 12.47 -13.56 21.97
N VAL A 655 11.40 -13.99 22.65
CA VAL A 655 11.36 -15.26 23.38
C VAL A 655 11.57 -16.43 22.41
N LYS A 656 10.83 -16.48 21.31
CA LYS A 656 10.96 -17.55 20.29
C LYS A 656 12.39 -17.61 19.70
N LYS A 657 13.01 -16.46 19.43
CA LYS A 657 14.39 -16.40 18.89
C LYS A 657 15.45 -16.84 19.90
N ALA A 658 15.14 -16.83 21.21
CA ALA A 658 16.07 -17.25 22.25
C ALA A 658 16.08 -18.77 22.47
N HIS A 659 15.12 -19.50 21.92
CA HIS A 659 15.01 -20.97 21.95
C HIS A 659 15.48 -21.58 20.63
#